data_39424d5732f17d7bbe2b7e8f4f78b5d8
#
_entry.id   39424d5732f17d7bbe2b7e8f4f78b5d8
#
_cell.length_a   1.000
_cell.length_b   1.000
_cell.length_c   1.000
_cell.angle_alpha   90.00
_cell.angle_beta   90.00
_cell.angle_gamma   90.00
#
_symmetry.space_group_name_H-M   'P 1'
#
loop_
_entity.id
_entity.type
_entity.pdbx_description
1 polymer ?
#
loop_
_entity_poly.entity_id
_entity_poly.type
_entity_poly.pdbx_seq_one_letter_code
_entity_poly.pdbx_strand_id
1 'polypeptide(L)'
;RDAQESRGLGDVYKRQGIHIMYEDATLNNVPLKLTLNKEPLEQALSVICSQAGMRYELVENNYVLILPIDRNAKRRTITGVIKDDTGEPVIGASIVIQGTTFGTVANMDGQFMLSYPENTKNDELMISFIGMQTVKEKIGNKHVFNVKMESEVTNLDEVVVVGYGTSSIKDLTGSVASVGLKQLSQLNTPNVTSMLQNLAAGVQVSQNTGVPGETVRVRVRGATSLTGSNEPLYVIDGVPVEDPSMLDAISPNDIQSMDVLKDASAAAIYGSRAANGVVIVTTKKGVEGSKPTVSFNYNVTTDVQIKNFRILYGDEWRETVRRFAKETLVYDPSNQYALEILEPNSTALGSANTNWFDEVKQTAIRHNADLTVSGGSKVSKYLISLSVFDQQGMVKGGDLSRYNARVSTEMNVLPILRFGINANMSYTDQNNANTSLFSAQGFRPDLPIYNDNGEFDMSTGQANPVANTYKKNHDNIYRIMGTVYGEVDIWKGFRFRSSLSGNLQFTENNSFSPSFLSTRNEASGSEYHYKYSKTVFDNTLNYNYEFNKNHVLDAVAGISFERGISRSTRMNSQTYPDNDIYTNLGSAASISSWGNGYNASGLFSSFARINYKLMERYLFTFTGRYDGSSMFGSNNRYGFFPSGAIAWRISQEKFMKNLTFINDLKLRASVGTTGTQNLTSFSNRDLYEATSYNNLSAIIHKQVGNRDIRWEKSTQYDLGLDLSLIHISEPTRLL
;
A
#
# COMPACT_ATOMS: atom_id res chain seq x y z
N ARG A 1 -3.38 15.47 46.06
CA ARG A 1 -4.49 15.02 46.90
C ARG A 1 -5.81 15.67 46.53
N ASP A 2 -5.77 16.94 46.09
CA ASP A 2 -6.98 17.72 45.79
C ASP A 2 -7.61 17.42 44.43
N ALA A 3 -6.85 16.92 43.46
CA ALA A 3 -7.36 16.50 42.17
C ALA A 3 -8.16 15.17 42.20
N GLN A 4 -7.99 14.36 43.24
CA GLN A 4 -8.71 13.09 43.36
C GLN A 4 -10.09 13.26 44.03
N GLU A 5 -10.24 14.30 44.85
CA GLU A 5 -11.53 14.64 45.49
C GLU A 5 -12.45 15.40 44.50
N SER A 6 -11.91 16.26 43.63
CA SER A 6 -12.67 16.93 42.59
C SER A 6 -13.22 15.99 41.52
N ARG A 7 -12.51 14.89 41.22
CA ARG A 7 -12.98 13.83 40.29
C ARG A 7 -14.21 13.07 40.84
N GLY A 8 -14.32 12.92 42.14
CA GLY A 8 -15.46 12.22 42.77
C GLY A 8 -16.78 12.96 42.61
N LEU A 9 -16.78 14.30 42.73
CA LEU A 9 -18.00 15.12 42.57
C LEU A 9 -18.44 15.18 41.06
N GLY A 10 -17.51 15.33 40.15
CA GLY A 10 -17.80 15.34 38.71
C GLY A 10 -18.42 14.02 38.23
N ASP A 11 -17.99 12.88 38.77
CA ASP A 11 -18.54 11.56 38.42
C ASP A 11 -19.95 11.30 38.96
N VAL A 12 -20.30 11.85 40.11
CA VAL A 12 -21.64 11.70 40.70
C VAL A 12 -22.67 12.49 39.92
N TYR A 13 -22.33 13.69 39.45
CA TYR A 13 -23.25 14.51 38.69
C TYR A 13 -23.35 14.07 37.21
N LYS A 14 -22.31 13.53 36.62
CA LYS A 14 -22.38 12.89 35.30
C LYS A 14 -23.38 11.74 35.24
N ARG A 15 -23.53 10.97 36.34
CA ARG A 15 -24.52 9.89 36.45
C ARG A 15 -25.96 10.36 36.54
N GLN A 16 -26.18 11.65 36.86
CA GLN A 16 -27.52 12.26 37.00
C GLN A 16 -27.89 13.12 35.78
N GLY A 17 -27.07 13.13 34.72
CA GLY A 17 -27.35 13.90 33.50
C GLY A 17 -27.14 15.41 33.60
N ILE A 18 -26.35 15.86 34.60
CA ILE A 18 -26.02 17.28 34.81
C ILE A 18 -24.61 17.51 34.25
N HIS A 19 -24.47 18.49 33.38
CA HIS A 19 -23.20 18.90 32.76
C HIS A 19 -22.67 20.18 33.40
N ILE A 20 -21.49 20.12 34.04
CA ILE A 20 -20.85 21.29 34.62
C ILE A 20 -19.78 21.81 33.67
N MET A 21 -19.91 23.06 33.26
CA MET A 21 -18.97 23.74 32.35
C MET A 21 -18.22 24.83 33.11
N TYR A 22 -16.91 24.84 32.99
CA TYR A 22 -16.02 25.85 33.57
C TYR A 22 -14.81 26.08 32.68
N GLU A 23 -14.18 27.24 32.83
CA GLU A 23 -12.96 27.59 32.10
C GLU A 23 -11.74 27.23 32.97
N ASP A 24 -10.87 26.29 32.50
CA ASP A 24 -9.72 25.80 33.26
C ASP A 24 -8.77 26.89 33.77
N ALA A 25 -8.65 28.02 33.04
CA ALA A 25 -7.82 29.14 33.43
C ALA A 25 -8.35 29.90 34.68
N THR A 26 -9.60 29.72 35.07
CA THR A 26 -10.25 30.42 36.19
C THR A 26 -10.26 29.62 37.50
N LEU A 27 -9.94 28.31 37.45
CA LEU A 27 -9.89 27.44 38.59
C LEU A 27 -8.47 27.35 39.18
N ASN A 28 -7.86 28.46 39.52
CA ASN A 28 -6.56 28.45 40.20
C ASN A 28 -6.69 27.96 41.64
N ASN A 29 -6.35 26.69 41.87
CA ASN A 29 -6.01 26.06 43.16
C ASN A 29 -6.63 26.71 44.44
N VAL A 30 -7.94 26.91 44.44
CA VAL A 30 -8.65 27.41 45.61
C VAL A 30 -8.96 26.22 46.54
N PRO A 31 -8.33 26.09 47.72
CA PRO A 31 -8.63 25.01 48.63
C PRO A 31 -10.02 25.16 49.19
N LEU A 32 -10.95 24.30 48.84
CA LEU A 32 -12.32 24.27 49.34
C LEU A 32 -12.41 23.23 50.50
N LYS A 33 -12.89 23.69 51.68
CA LYS A 33 -13.29 22.82 52.78
C LYS A 33 -14.81 22.67 52.78
N LEU A 34 -15.31 21.55 52.23
CA LEU A 34 -16.75 21.33 52.08
C LEU A 34 -17.17 20.08 52.79
N THR A 35 -18.27 20.18 53.52
CA THR A 35 -19.00 19.04 54.06
C THR A 35 -20.43 19.13 53.54
N LEU A 36 -20.73 18.36 52.48
CA LEU A 36 -22.06 18.33 51.86
C LEU A 36 -22.76 17.03 52.31
N ASN A 37 -23.95 17.14 52.87
CA ASN A 37 -24.72 16.01 53.40
C ASN A 37 -26.11 15.99 52.74
N LYS A 38 -26.22 15.42 51.50
CA LYS A 38 -27.47 15.27 50.75
C LYS A 38 -28.22 16.60 50.46
N GLU A 39 -27.50 17.69 50.24
CA GLU A 39 -28.11 18.99 49.92
C GLU A 39 -28.59 19.05 48.44
N PRO A 40 -29.66 19.84 48.14
CA PRO A 40 -30.08 20.10 46.78
C PRO A 40 -28.95 20.70 45.95
N LEU A 41 -28.92 20.37 44.64
CA LEU A 41 -27.88 20.83 43.72
C LEU A 41 -27.58 22.32 43.74
N GLU A 42 -28.64 23.13 43.80
CA GLU A 42 -28.51 24.61 43.85
C GLU A 42 -27.83 25.10 45.13
N GLN A 43 -28.12 24.51 46.26
CA GLN A 43 -27.48 24.83 47.53
C GLN A 43 -26.01 24.40 47.52
N ALA A 44 -25.72 23.21 47.03
CA ALA A 44 -24.36 22.73 46.92
C ALA A 44 -23.52 23.60 45.97
N LEU A 45 -24.04 23.96 44.84
CA LEU A 45 -23.38 24.89 43.86
C LEU A 45 -23.19 26.31 44.46
N SER A 46 -24.18 26.81 45.19
CA SER A 46 -24.10 28.10 45.87
C SER A 46 -22.97 28.17 46.88
N VAL A 47 -22.83 27.15 47.70
CA VAL A 47 -21.77 27.05 48.73
C VAL A 47 -20.39 26.90 48.08
N ILE A 48 -20.27 26.05 47.05
CA ILE A 48 -19.02 25.83 46.32
C ILE A 48 -18.56 27.12 45.62
N CYS A 49 -19.44 27.71 44.85
CA CYS A 49 -19.13 28.91 44.08
C CYS A 49 -18.85 30.13 44.98
N SER A 50 -19.57 30.31 46.06
CA SER A 50 -19.32 31.43 47.01
C SER A 50 -17.95 31.31 47.67
N GLN A 51 -17.51 30.11 48.07
CA GLN A 51 -16.19 29.90 48.69
C GLN A 51 -15.05 30.04 47.64
N ALA A 52 -15.31 29.67 46.39
CA ALA A 52 -14.35 29.77 45.31
C ALA A 52 -14.26 31.19 44.70
N GLY A 53 -15.08 32.17 45.15
CA GLY A 53 -15.15 33.49 44.53
C GLY A 53 -15.74 33.46 43.10
N MET A 54 -16.63 32.51 42.87
CA MET A 54 -17.28 32.24 41.57
C MET A 54 -18.81 32.38 41.71
N ARG A 55 -19.48 32.46 40.60
CA ARG A 55 -20.94 32.35 40.49
C ARG A 55 -21.29 31.18 39.54
N TYR A 56 -22.47 30.62 39.73
CA TYR A 56 -23.02 29.65 38.82
C TYR A 56 -24.29 30.18 38.15
N GLU A 57 -24.53 29.75 36.94
CA GLU A 57 -25.76 29.97 36.18
C GLU A 57 -26.32 28.60 35.74
N LEU A 58 -27.60 28.36 36.00
CA LEU A 58 -28.32 27.22 35.47
C LEU A 58 -28.84 27.56 34.10
N VAL A 59 -28.44 26.80 33.13
CA VAL A 59 -28.84 26.93 31.73
C VAL A 59 -29.82 25.80 31.38
N GLU A 60 -30.77 26.08 30.50
CA GLU A 60 -31.73 25.10 30.03
C GLU A 60 -31.04 23.80 29.58
N ASN A 61 -31.65 22.64 29.88
CA ASN A 61 -31.14 21.28 29.58
C ASN A 61 -30.04 20.71 30.50
N ASN A 62 -30.12 20.99 31.83
CA ASN A 62 -29.23 20.40 32.83
C ASN A 62 -27.74 20.83 32.75
N TYR A 63 -27.44 21.98 32.17
CA TYR A 63 -26.10 22.55 32.19
C TYR A 63 -25.93 23.55 33.33
N VAL A 64 -24.79 23.48 34.03
CA VAL A 64 -24.36 24.40 35.07
C VAL A 64 -23.08 25.08 34.59
N LEU A 65 -23.10 26.38 34.48
CA LEU A 65 -21.94 27.19 34.10
C LEU A 65 -21.34 27.82 35.36
N ILE A 66 -20.07 27.61 35.64
CA ILE A 66 -19.32 28.25 36.70
C ILE A 66 -18.47 29.38 36.15
N LEU A 67 -18.70 30.60 36.64
CA LEU A 67 -18.08 31.84 36.15
C LEU A 67 -17.35 32.55 37.29
N PRO A 68 -16.23 33.27 37.01
CA PRO A 68 -15.60 34.14 38.02
C PRO A 68 -16.52 35.33 38.37
N ILE A 69 -16.50 35.74 39.60
CA ILE A 69 -17.16 36.98 40.07
C ILE A 69 -16.26 38.16 39.66
N ASP A 70 -16.43 38.67 38.46
CA ASP A 70 -15.78 39.91 38.05
C ASP A 70 -16.70 41.08 38.39
N ARG A 71 -16.33 41.89 39.40
CA ARG A 71 -17.18 42.91 39.99
C ARG A 71 -17.39 44.17 39.09
N ASN A 72 -16.71 44.24 37.94
CA ASN A 72 -16.69 45.50 37.15
C ASN A 72 -16.89 45.38 35.64
N ALA A 73 -17.05 44.18 35.02
CA ALA A 73 -17.29 44.07 33.58
C ALA A 73 -18.66 43.46 33.30
N LYS A 74 -19.56 44.16 32.65
CA LYS A 74 -20.74 43.57 32.03
C LYS A 74 -20.28 42.58 30.99
N ARG A 75 -20.65 41.31 31.14
CA ARG A 75 -20.35 40.21 30.18
C ARG A 75 -21.58 39.91 29.35
N ARG A 76 -21.33 39.60 28.11
CA ARG A 76 -22.34 39.12 27.18
C ARG A 76 -22.12 37.62 26.91
N THR A 77 -23.19 36.85 26.94
CA THR A 77 -23.14 35.40 26.65
C THR A 77 -23.94 35.14 25.38
N ILE A 78 -23.33 34.39 24.47
CA ILE A 78 -23.96 33.87 23.25
C ILE A 78 -23.94 32.35 23.29
N THR A 79 -25.00 31.78 22.76
CA THR A 79 -25.18 30.33 22.64
C THR A 79 -25.52 29.94 21.20
N GLY A 80 -25.35 28.69 20.85
CA GLY A 80 -25.77 28.27 19.52
C GLY A 80 -25.58 26.80 19.27
N VAL A 81 -26.04 26.34 18.11
CA VAL A 81 -25.89 24.98 17.61
C VAL A 81 -25.24 25.01 16.24
N ILE A 82 -24.26 24.17 16.05
CA ILE A 82 -23.55 24.00 14.78
C ILE A 82 -23.91 22.64 14.18
N LYS A 83 -24.43 22.67 12.98
CA LYS A 83 -24.81 21.49 12.22
C LYS A 83 -24.12 21.51 10.85
N ASP A 84 -23.91 20.36 10.27
CA ASP A 84 -23.42 20.21 8.89
C ASP A 84 -24.56 20.37 7.86
N ASP A 85 -24.26 20.14 6.59
CA ASP A 85 -25.19 20.20 5.48
C ASP A 85 -26.23 19.06 5.50
N THR A 86 -25.95 17.95 6.20
CA THR A 86 -26.85 16.82 6.42
C THR A 86 -27.77 17.00 7.63
N GLY A 87 -27.46 18.00 8.48
CA GLY A 87 -28.19 18.29 9.72
C GLY A 87 -27.62 17.58 10.95
N GLU A 88 -26.46 16.90 10.83
CA GLU A 88 -25.77 16.29 11.96
C GLU A 88 -24.96 17.33 12.77
N PRO A 89 -24.78 17.13 14.09
CA PRO A 89 -24.04 18.06 14.93
C PRO A 89 -22.52 18.03 14.61
N VAL A 90 -21.89 19.21 14.49
CA VAL A 90 -20.45 19.34 14.26
C VAL A 90 -19.72 19.39 15.60
N ILE A 91 -19.29 18.21 16.08
CA ILE A 91 -18.62 18.04 17.38
C ILE A 91 -17.21 18.62 17.32
N GLY A 92 -16.83 19.46 18.31
CA GLY A 92 -15.48 20.02 18.40
C GLY A 92 -15.20 21.19 17.44
N ALA A 93 -16.22 21.77 16.79
CA ALA A 93 -16.06 22.99 16.03
C ALA A 93 -15.51 24.11 16.94
N SER A 94 -14.54 24.88 16.45
CA SER A 94 -13.93 26.00 17.15
C SER A 94 -14.72 27.27 16.89
N ILE A 95 -15.14 27.95 17.93
CA ILE A 95 -15.90 29.19 17.90
C ILE A 95 -15.07 30.31 18.56
N VAL A 96 -14.67 31.34 17.83
CA VAL A 96 -13.79 32.40 18.31
C VAL A 96 -14.33 33.78 17.87
N ILE A 97 -14.28 34.79 18.74
CA ILE A 97 -14.50 36.17 18.33
C ILE A 97 -13.25 36.66 17.59
N GLN A 98 -13.41 37.03 16.33
CA GLN A 98 -12.30 37.37 15.44
C GLN A 98 -11.38 38.45 16.06
N GLY A 99 -10.06 38.15 16.06
CA GLY A 99 -9.05 39.10 16.60
C GLY A 99 -8.98 39.19 18.12
N THR A 100 -9.62 38.24 18.84
CA THR A 100 -9.55 38.11 20.30
C THR A 100 -9.12 36.74 20.74
N THR A 101 -8.86 36.55 22.02
CA THR A 101 -8.60 35.24 22.64
C THR A 101 -9.87 34.58 23.18
N PHE A 102 -11.04 35.20 23.00
CA PHE A 102 -12.31 34.65 23.49
C PHE A 102 -12.83 33.61 22.50
N GLY A 103 -12.89 32.37 22.94
CA GLY A 103 -13.34 31.23 22.14
C GLY A 103 -13.84 30.07 22.97
N THR A 104 -14.55 29.17 22.33
CA THR A 104 -15.08 27.91 22.88
C THR A 104 -15.11 26.84 21.81
N VAL A 105 -15.48 25.61 22.16
CA VAL A 105 -15.66 24.50 21.22
C VAL A 105 -17.06 23.91 21.38
N ALA A 106 -17.61 23.40 20.26
CA ALA A 106 -18.91 22.75 20.27
C ALA A 106 -18.85 21.36 20.96
N ASN A 107 -19.88 21.05 21.76
CA ASN A 107 -20.03 19.78 22.47
C ASN A 107 -20.50 18.64 21.55
N MET A 108 -20.82 17.47 22.15
CA MET A 108 -21.29 16.29 21.38
C MET A 108 -22.60 16.48 20.63
N ASP A 109 -23.42 17.45 21.02
CA ASP A 109 -24.68 17.82 20.37
C ASP A 109 -24.51 18.99 19.40
N GLY A 110 -23.26 19.41 19.12
CA GLY A 110 -22.94 20.59 18.30
C GLY A 110 -23.26 21.92 18.98
N GLN A 111 -23.60 21.92 20.27
CA GLN A 111 -23.96 23.12 21.01
C GLN A 111 -22.72 23.84 21.54
N PHE A 112 -22.75 25.15 21.57
CA PHE A 112 -21.70 25.97 22.17
C PHE A 112 -22.27 27.09 23.02
N MET A 113 -21.45 27.56 23.95
CA MET A 113 -21.69 28.76 24.77
C MET A 113 -20.39 29.55 24.87
N LEU A 114 -20.43 30.83 24.62
CA LEU A 114 -19.29 31.73 24.72
C LEU A 114 -19.67 32.97 25.52
N SER A 115 -18.95 33.24 26.62
CA SER A 115 -19.12 34.42 27.45
C SER A 115 -17.90 35.34 27.30
N TYR A 116 -18.13 36.62 26.98
CA TYR A 116 -17.08 37.58 26.71
C TYR A 116 -17.47 38.98 27.24
N PRO A 117 -16.51 39.92 27.48
CA PRO A 117 -16.80 41.29 27.96
C PRO A 117 -17.61 42.06 26.93
N GLU A 118 -18.65 42.79 27.37
CA GLU A 118 -19.55 43.55 26.50
C GLU A 118 -18.85 44.70 25.70
N ASN A 119 -17.68 45.14 26.18
CA ASN A 119 -16.86 46.15 25.53
C ASN A 119 -15.84 45.59 24.51
N THR A 120 -15.99 44.34 24.08
CA THR A 120 -15.13 43.72 23.07
C THR A 120 -15.28 44.43 21.73
N LYS A 121 -14.17 44.93 21.16
CA LYS A 121 -14.18 45.79 19.96
C LYS A 121 -14.60 45.10 18.67
N ASN A 122 -14.56 43.76 18.62
CA ASN A 122 -14.93 42.97 17.43
C ASN A 122 -16.29 42.30 17.62
N ASP A 123 -17.11 42.39 16.60
CA ASP A 123 -18.50 41.93 16.56
C ASP A 123 -18.71 40.81 15.55
N GLU A 124 -17.64 40.04 15.22
CA GLU A 124 -17.68 38.95 14.26
C GLU A 124 -17.29 37.64 14.93
N LEU A 125 -18.17 36.66 14.85
CA LEU A 125 -17.99 35.29 15.33
C LEU A 125 -17.42 34.45 14.19
N MET A 126 -16.27 33.86 14.38
CA MET A 126 -15.64 32.97 13.44
C MET A 126 -15.79 31.51 13.93
N ILE A 127 -16.41 30.65 13.12
CA ILE A 127 -16.68 29.26 13.42
C ILE A 127 -15.93 28.43 12.39
N SER A 128 -15.04 27.55 12.86
CA SER A 128 -14.18 26.72 12.00
C SER A 128 -14.13 25.29 12.50
N PHE A 129 -14.08 24.37 11.54
CA PHE A 129 -13.88 22.95 11.79
C PHE A 129 -13.04 22.32 10.67
N ILE A 130 -12.25 21.30 10.95
CA ILE A 130 -11.39 20.66 9.95
C ILE A 130 -12.26 20.02 8.86
N GLY A 131 -12.04 20.42 7.60
CA GLY A 131 -12.81 19.92 6.45
C GLY A 131 -14.15 20.61 6.22
N MET A 132 -14.42 21.72 6.91
CA MET A 132 -15.61 22.55 6.69
C MET A 132 -15.26 24.01 6.40
N GLN A 133 -16.09 24.68 5.61
CA GLN A 133 -15.91 26.11 5.32
C GLN A 133 -16.05 26.93 6.60
N THR A 134 -15.09 27.81 6.84
CA THR A 134 -15.15 28.73 7.97
C THR A 134 -16.31 29.70 7.80
N VAL A 135 -17.26 29.66 8.73
CA VAL A 135 -18.42 30.55 8.74
C VAL A 135 -18.10 31.77 9.61
N LYS A 136 -18.41 32.96 9.11
CA LYS A 136 -18.31 34.22 9.82
C LYS A 136 -19.70 34.85 9.98
N GLU A 137 -20.10 35.12 11.23
CA GLU A 137 -21.38 35.72 11.54
C GLU A 137 -21.20 36.98 12.41
N LYS A 138 -21.91 38.04 12.09
CA LYS A 138 -21.95 39.22 12.94
C LYS A 138 -22.76 38.95 14.19
N ILE A 139 -22.18 39.27 15.35
CA ILE A 139 -22.81 39.05 16.65
C ILE A 139 -23.96 40.05 16.83
N GLY A 140 -23.76 41.33 16.57
CA GLY A 140 -24.79 42.39 16.73
C GLY A 140 -25.57 42.25 18.03
N ASN A 141 -26.88 42.23 18.00
CA ASN A 141 -27.75 41.98 19.15
C ASN A 141 -28.22 40.55 19.32
N LYS A 142 -27.68 39.61 18.52
CA LYS A 142 -28.06 38.19 18.59
C LYS A 142 -27.46 37.50 19.81
N HIS A 143 -28.25 36.69 20.49
CA HIS A 143 -27.80 35.85 21.61
C HIS A 143 -27.77 34.34 21.27
N VAL A 144 -28.50 33.93 20.24
CA VAL A 144 -28.57 32.52 19.79
C VAL A 144 -28.16 32.43 18.33
N PHE A 145 -27.30 31.49 18.03
CA PHE A 145 -26.77 31.23 16.68
C PHE A 145 -27.07 29.78 16.26
N ASN A 146 -27.76 29.62 15.15
CA ASN A 146 -27.92 28.33 14.47
C ASN A 146 -27.08 28.36 13.20
N VAL A 147 -25.93 27.73 13.24
CA VAL A 147 -24.95 27.81 12.17
C VAL A 147 -24.97 26.50 11.41
N LYS A 148 -25.12 26.59 10.10
CA LYS A 148 -24.94 25.48 9.18
C LYS A 148 -23.56 25.62 8.55
N MET A 149 -22.69 24.65 8.79
CA MET A 149 -21.39 24.56 8.13
C MET A 149 -21.51 23.68 6.89
N GLU A 150 -21.03 24.17 5.78
CA GLU A 150 -20.92 23.39 4.57
C GLU A 150 -19.56 22.69 4.59
N SER A 151 -19.53 21.42 4.16
CA SER A 151 -18.26 20.75 3.93
C SER A 151 -17.42 21.63 3.03
N GLU A 152 -16.20 21.93 3.45
CA GLU A 152 -15.22 22.51 2.57
C GLU A 152 -14.88 21.46 1.52
N VAL A 153 -15.78 21.31 0.55
CA VAL A 153 -15.42 20.77 -0.74
C VAL A 153 -14.55 21.84 -1.38
N THR A 154 -13.36 22.03 -0.85
CA THR A 154 -12.24 22.33 -1.71
C THR A 154 -12.27 21.16 -2.69
N ASN A 155 -12.75 21.41 -3.89
CA ASN A 155 -12.26 20.75 -5.06
C ASN A 155 -10.74 21.04 -5.07
N LEU A 156 -9.98 20.42 -4.20
CA LEU A 156 -8.60 20.13 -4.42
C LEU A 156 -8.67 19.27 -5.66
N ASP A 157 -8.42 19.87 -6.81
CA ASP A 157 -8.30 19.16 -8.06
C ASP A 157 -7.38 17.99 -7.75
N GLU A 158 -7.94 16.79 -7.76
CA GLU A 158 -7.24 15.58 -7.35
C GLU A 158 -5.97 15.52 -8.21
N VAL A 159 -4.83 15.69 -7.54
CA VAL A 159 -3.53 15.81 -8.20
C VAL A 159 -2.94 14.41 -8.25
N VAL A 160 -2.61 13.96 -9.45
CA VAL A 160 -1.96 12.67 -9.70
C VAL A 160 -0.51 12.88 -10.09
N VAL A 161 0.33 11.93 -9.72
CA VAL A 161 1.73 11.89 -10.15
C VAL A 161 1.79 11.27 -11.55
N VAL A 162 2.36 12.00 -12.50
CA VAL A 162 2.52 11.55 -13.89
C VAL A 162 3.98 11.73 -14.31
N GLY A 163 4.72 10.64 -14.23
CA GLY A 163 6.15 10.65 -14.56
C GLY A 163 6.96 11.52 -13.60
N TYR A 164 7.72 12.46 -14.12
CA TYR A 164 8.59 13.36 -13.36
C TYR A 164 7.89 14.66 -12.92
N GLY A 165 6.55 14.66 -12.81
CA GLY A 165 5.76 15.81 -12.39
C GLY A 165 4.40 15.41 -11.84
N THR A 166 3.63 16.40 -11.43
CA THR A 166 2.24 16.25 -10.95
C THR A 166 1.29 17.00 -11.88
N SER A 167 0.08 16.49 -12.07
CA SER A 167 -0.95 17.12 -12.88
C SER A 167 -2.32 16.95 -12.22
N SER A 168 -3.22 17.90 -12.42
CA SER A 168 -4.63 17.73 -12.04
C SER A 168 -5.26 16.63 -12.92
N ILE A 169 -6.12 15.77 -12.35
CA ILE A 169 -6.88 14.76 -13.11
C ILE A 169 -7.67 15.40 -14.28
N LYS A 170 -8.19 16.60 -14.07
CA LYS A 170 -8.93 17.33 -15.10
C LYS A 170 -8.07 17.68 -16.31
N ASP A 171 -6.76 17.91 -16.12
CA ASP A 171 -5.81 18.32 -17.13
C ASP A 171 -5.12 17.13 -17.83
N LEU A 172 -5.40 15.89 -17.41
CA LEU A 172 -4.83 14.71 -18.03
C LEU A 172 -5.43 14.43 -19.40
N THR A 173 -4.57 14.15 -20.37
CA THR A 173 -4.94 13.71 -21.72
C THR A 173 -4.95 12.18 -21.85
N GLY A 174 -4.24 11.49 -20.95
CA GLY A 174 -4.13 10.03 -20.92
C GLY A 174 -5.10 9.37 -19.93
N SER A 175 -5.20 8.03 -20.02
CA SER A 175 -6.03 7.20 -19.12
C SER A 175 -5.27 6.87 -17.85
N VAL A 176 -5.64 7.51 -16.75
CA VAL A 176 -5.08 7.26 -15.42
C VAL A 176 -6.19 6.84 -14.46
N ALA A 177 -5.93 5.85 -13.62
CA ALA A 177 -6.77 5.56 -12.46
C ALA A 177 -5.98 5.92 -11.20
N SER A 178 -6.55 6.73 -10.35
CA SER A 178 -5.96 7.10 -9.06
C SER A 178 -6.76 6.47 -7.92
N VAL A 179 -6.03 5.96 -6.93
CA VAL A 179 -6.58 5.42 -5.68
C VAL A 179 -5.94 6.21 -4.54
N GLY A 180 -6.73 7.05 -3.92
CA GLY A 180 -6.26 7.96 -2.88
C GLY A 180 -6.28 7.38 -1.47
N LEU A 181 -5.73 8.12 -0.52
CA LEU A 181 -5.58 7.72 0.88
C LEU A 181 -6.88 7.22 1.53
N LYS A 182 -8.02 7.91 1.27
CA LYS A 182 -9.32 7.53 1.85
C LYS A 182 -9.75 6.10 1.49
N GLN A 183 -9.52 5.70 0.25
CA GLN A 183 -9.85 4.35 -0.22
C GLN A 183 -8.84 3.32 0.29
N LEU A 184 -7.54 3.67 0.27
CA LEU A 184 -6.46 2.79 0.72
C LEU A 184 -6.51 2.51 2.22
N SER A 185 -6.85 3.50 3.04
CA SER A 185 -6.91 3.36 4.50
C SER A 185 -8.04 2.44 5.01
N GLN A 186 -9.03 2.16 4.17
CA GLN A 186 -10.11 1.21 4.48
C GLN A 186 -9.73 -0.25 4.24
N LEU A 187 -8.57 -0.48 3.61
CA LEU A 187 -8.11 -1.81 3.25
C LEU A 187 -7.13 -2.33 4.30
N ASN A 188 -7.41 -3.50 4.82
CA ASN A 188 -6.47 -4.23 5.67
C ASN A 188 -5.83 -5.37 4.88
N THR A 189 -4.89 -5.02 3.99
CA THR A 189 -4.22 -5.97 3.10
C THR A 189 -2.78 -6.24 3.52
N PRO A 190 -2.26 -7.46 3.29
CA PRO A 190 -0.90 -7.84 3.71
C PRO A 190 0.21 -7.20 2.87
N ASN A 191 -0.10 -6.80 1.65
CA ASN A 191 0.89 -6.24 0.71
C ASN A 191 0.30 -5.11 -0.13
N VAL A 192 1.20 -4.25 -0.63
CA VAL A 192 0.87 -3.04 -1.38
C VAL A 192 0.17 -3.35 -2.70
N THR A 193 0.57 -4.41 -3.41
CA THR A 193 0.00 -4.77 -4.71
C THR A 193 -1.47 -5.17 -4.61
N SER A 194 -1.86 -5.85 -3.53
CA SER A 194 -3.25 -6.25 -3.30
C SER A 194 -4.20 -5.07 -3.03
N MET A 195 -3.67 -3.91 -2.64
CA MET A 195 -4.48 -2.69 -2.47
C MET A 195 -5.14 -2.20 -3.76
N LEU A 196 -4.60 -2.58 -4.93
CA LEU A 196 -5.21 -2.23 -6.23
C LEU A 196 -6.43 -3.10 -6.58
N GLN A 197 -6.66 -4.19 -5.84
CA GLN A 197 -7.74 -5.12 -6.13
C GLN A 197 -9.10 -4.43 -6.04
N ASN A 198 -9.87 -4.47 -7.13
CA ASN A 198 -11.20 -3.87 -7.26
C ASN A 198 -11.29 -2.34 -7.12
N LEU A 199 -10.16 -1.62 -6.99
CA LEU A 199 -10.15 -0.16 -6.88
C LEU A 199 -9.80 0.54 -8.18
N ALA A 200 -9.02 -0.08 -9.05
CA ALA A 200 -8.60 0.51 -10.31
C ALA A 200 -9.25 -0.22 -11.49
N ALA A 201 -10.14 0.43 -12.22
CA ALA A 201 -10.79 -0.13 -13.41
C ALA A 201 -9.73 -0.50 -14.47
N GLY A 202 -9.85 -1.70 -15.09
CA GLY A 202 -8.89 -2.21 -16.07
C GLY A 202 -7.57 -2.72 -15.49
N VAL A 203 -7.52 -2.90 -14.17
CA VAL A 203 -6.41 -3.56 -13.46
C VAL A 203 -6.92 -4.88 -12.89
N GLN A 204 -6.30 -5.96 -13.30
CA GLN A 204 -6.56 -7.29 -12.77
C GLN A 204 -5.48 -7.62 -11.74
N VAL A 205 -5.92 -7.96 -10.55
CA VAL A 205 -5.05 -8.41 -9.45
C VAL A 205 -5.38 -9.86 -9.14
N SER A 206 -4.39 -10.74 -9.22
CA SER A 206 -4.57 -12.18 -8.95
C SER A 206 -3.52 -12.67 -7.98
N GLN A 207 -4.00 -13.40 -6.97
CA GLN A 207 -3.17 -14.16 -6.04
C GLN A 207 -3.45 -15.64 -6.27
N ASN A 208 -2.41 -16.41 -6.56
CA ASN A 208 -2.58 -17.82 -6.92
C ASN A 208 -2.68 -18.72 -5.70
N THR A 209 -2.04 -18.35 -4.59
CA THR A 209 -2.05 -19.10 -3.33
C THR A 209 -2.33 -18.14 -2.17
N GLY A 210 -2.57 -18.70 -0.98
CA GLY A 210 -2.70 -17.93 0.26
C GLY A 210 -1.45 -18.02 1.14
N VAL A 211 -0.31 -18.32 0.55
CA VAL A 211 0.96 -18.44 1.29
C VAL A 211 1.43 -17.06 1.73
N PRO A 212 1.83 -16.88 3.01
CA PRO A 212 2.43 -15.63 3.46
C PRO A 212 3.62 -15.21 2.58
N GLY A 213 3.70 -13.92 2.25
CA GLY A 213 4.80 -13.38 1.44
C GLY A 213 4.73 -13.66 -0.06
N GLU A 214 3.70 -14.36 -0.56
CA GLU A 214 3.56 -14.56 -2.00
C GLU A 214 3.31 -13.25 -2.74
N THR A 215 4.03 -13.08 -3.84
CA THR A 215 3.88 -11.90 -4.72
C THR A 215 2.56 -11.96 -5.47
N VAL A 216 1.75 -10.93 -5.33
CA VAL A 216 0.48 -10.77 -6.04
C VAL A 216 0.76 -10.28 -7.46
N ARG A 217 0.16 -10.93 -8.45
CA ARG A 217 0.31 -10.55 -9.87
C ARG A 217 -0.68 -9.46 -10.25
N VAL A 218 -0.14 -8.42 -10.87
CA VAL A 218 -0.93 -7.29 -11.38
C VAL A 218 -0.83 -7.25 -12.90
N ARG A 219 -1.97 -7.08 -13.57
CA ARG A 219 -2.04 -6.86 -15.03
C ARG A 219 -2.85 -5.62 -15.33
N VAL A 220 -2.34 -4.78 -16.20
CA VAL A 220 -3.02 -3.59 -16.67
C VAL A 220 -3.44 -3.80 -18.13
N ARG A 221 -4.75 -3.83 -18.41
CA ARG A 221 -5.38 -4.02 -19.73
C ARG A 221 -5.10 -5.35 -20.44
N GLY A 222 -4.05 -6.07 -20.18
CA GLY A 222 -3.75 -7.35 -20.82
C GLY A 222 -2.25 -7.65 -20.95
N ALA A 223 -1.93 -8.70 -21.69
CA ALA A 223 -0.56 -9.12 -21.96
C ALA A 223 -0.04 -8.48 -23.25
N THR A 224 1.18 -7.95 -23.24
CA THR A 224 1.82 -7.36 -24.43
C THR A 224 2.97 -8.21 -24.97
N SER A 225 3.48 -9.16 -24.18
CA SER A 225 4.54 -10.08 -24.58
C SER A 225 4.11 -11.53 -24.44
N LEU A 226 4.52 -12.39 -25.37
CA LEU A 226 4.25 -13.84 -25.34
C LEU A 226 5.22 -14.58 -24.42
N THR A 227 6.45 -14.12 -24.30
CA THR A 227 7.52 -14.81 -23.58
C THR A 227 8.09 -14.01 -22.41
N GLY A 228 7.90 -12.68 -22.40
CA GLY A 228 8.38 -11.79 -21.36
C GLY A 228 7.39 -11.63 -20.20
N SER A 229 7.82 -10.94 -19.14
CA SER A 229 6.94 -10.54 -18.06
C SER A 229 5.85 -9.59 -18.56
N ASN A 230 4.61 -9.81 -18.14
CA ASN A 230 3.47 -8.94 -18.40
C ASN A 230 3.06 -8.12 -17.16
N GLU A 231 3.92 -8.05 -16.17
CA GLU A 231 3.77 -7.18 -14.99
C GLU A 231 3.97 -5.71 -15.38
N PRO A 232 3.25 -4.76 -14.78
CA PRO A 232 3.49 -3.34 -14.98
C PRO A 232 4.83 -2.91 -14.36
N LEU A 233 5.36 -1.79 -14.82
CA LEU A 233 6.46 -1.13 -14.11
C LEU A 233 5.92 -0.50 -12.82
N TYR A 234 6.57 -0.76 -11.69
CA TYR A 234 6.30 -0.04 -10.45
C TYR A 234 7.25 1.13 -10.30
N VAL A 235 6.74 2.28 -9.87
CA VAL A 235 7.55 3.48 -9.59
C VAL A 235 7.23 3.98 -8.20
N ILE A 236 8.17 3.87 -7.29
CA ILE A 236 8.00 4.21 -5.88
C ILE A 236 8.71 5.52 -5.59
N ASP A 237 7.99 6.58 -5.26
CA ASP A 237 8.52 7.93 -5.03
C ASP A 237 9.48 8.40 -6.16
N GLY A 238 9.20 7.98 -7.40
CA GLY A 238 10.01 8.27 -8.59
C GLY A 238 11.08 7.23 -8.93
N VAL A 239 11.30 6.20 -8.10
CA VAL A 239 12.27 5.13 -8.33
C VAL A 239 11.63 3.98 -9.11
N PRO A 240 12.10 3.65 -10.32
CA PRO A 240 11.58 2.52 -11.07
C PRO A 240 12.05 1.19 -10.49
N VAL A 241 11.09 0.30 -10.24
CA VAL A 241 11.28 -1.02 -9.65
C VAL A 241 10.70 -2.08 -10.60
N GLU A 242 11.51 -3.04 -11.01
CA GLU A 242 11.10 -4.11 -11.94
C GLU A 242 10.59 -5.36 -11.20
N ASP A 243 11.08 -5.60 -9.97
CA ASP A 243 10.66 -6.70 -9.12
C ASP A 243 9.56 -6.24 -8.17
N PRO A 244 8.30 -6.73 -8.31
CA PRO A 244 7.19 -6.36 -7.43
C PRO A 244 7.46 -6.63 -5.95
N SER A 245 8.33 -7.60 -5.62
CA SER A 245 8.67 -7.93 -4.22
C SER A 245 9.35 -6.79 -3.48
N MET A 246 9.94 -5.82 -4.20
CA MET A 246 10.52 -4.62 -3.60
C MET A 246 9.46 -3.70 -2.95
N LEU A 247 8.18 -3.82 -3.32
CA LEU A 247 7.07 -3.12 -2.66
C LEU A 247 6.90 -3.55 -1.19
N ASP A 248 7.38 -4.73 -0.83
CA ASP A 248 7.39 -5.22 0.54
C ASP A 248 8.31 -4.41 1.47
N ALA A 249 9.21 -3.59 0.91
CA ALA A 249 10.00 -2.64 1.70
C ALA A 249 9.16 -1.48 2.27
N ILE A 250 7.86 -1.38 1.91
CA ILE A 250 6.97 -0.30 2.31
C ILE A 250 5.77 -0.88 3.04
N SER A 251 5.44 -0.30 4.21
CA SER A 251 4.17 -0.62 4.87
C SER A 251 2.99 -0.10 4.03
N PRO A 252 1.91 -0.88 3.81
CA PRO A 252 0.68 -0.38 3.21
C PRO A 252 0.15 0.91 3.85
N ASN A 253 0.35 1.07 5.17
CA ASN A 253 -0.06 2.26 5.92
C ASN A 253 0.77 3.52 5.60
N ASP A 254 1.94 3.38 4.95
CA ASP A 254 2.77 4.51 4.52
C ASP A 254 2.40 5.05 3.15
N ILE A 255 1.42 4.46 2.45
CA ILE A 255 1.03 4.87 1.11
C ILE A 255 0.05 6.04 1.16
N GLN A 256 0.31 7.06 0.34
CA GLN A 256 -0.53 8.23 0.14
C GLN A 256 -1.51 8.03 -1.03
N SER A 257 -0.99 7.54 -2.17
CA SER A 257 -1.78 7.25 -3.37
C SER A 257 -1.11 6.19 -4.23
N MET A 258 -1.93 5.54 -5.06
CA MET A 258 -1.48 4.67 -6.13
C MET A 258 -2.12 5.11 -7.44
N ASP A 259 -1.30 5.51 -8.41
CA ASP A 259 -1.73 6.01 -9.69
C ASP A 259 -1.35 5.02 -10.80
N VAL A 260 -2.33 4.55 -11.57
CA VAL A 260 -2.10 3.57 -12.63
C VAL A 260 -2.20 4.22 -14.00
N LEU A 261 -1.08 4.33 -14.70
CA LEU A 261 -1.00 4.81 -16.07
C LEU A 261 -1.30 3.65 -17.01
N LYS A 262 -2.45 3.72 -17.69
CA LYS A 262 -3.00 2.59 -18.46
C LYS A 262 -2.74 2.67 -19.96
N ASP A 263 -2.53 3.85 -20.52
CA ASP A 263 -2.29 4.04 -21.95
C ASP A 263 -0.84 4.41 -22.27
N ALA A 264 -0.45 4.22 -23.53
CA ALA A 264 0.90 4.49 -23.96
C ALA A 264 1.27 5.98 -23.87
N SER A 265 0.32 6.92 -23.95
CA SER A 265 0.66 8.35 -23.88
C SER A 265 0.98 8.79 -22.45
N ALA A 266 0.23 8.31 -21.45
CA ALA A 266 0.51 8.56 -20.05
C ALA A 266 1.82 7.86 -19.60
N ALA A 267 2.05 6.64 -20.10
CA ALA A 267 3.17 5.79 -19.72
C ALA A 267 4.47 6.05 -20.53
N ALA A 268 4.40 6.75 -21.69
CA ALA A 268 5.52 6.93 -22.64
C ALA A 268 6.77 7.56 -22.01
N ILE A 269 6.62 8.39 -20.98
CA ILE A 269 7.76 9.00 -20.31
C ILE A 269 8.64 7.96 -19.60
N TYR A 270 8.10 6.76 -19.27
CA TYR A 270 8.84 5.61 -18.75
C TYR A 270 9.36 4.68 -19.86
N GLY A 271 8.98 4.93 -21.11
CA GLY A 271 9.54 4.37 -22.36
C GLY A 271 9.45 2.87 -22.47
N SER A 272 10.62 2.25 -22.63
CA SER A 272 10.80 0.83 -22.92
C SER A 272 10.35 -0.14 -21.80
N ARG A 273 9.91 0.35 -20.66
CA ARG A 273 9.45 -0.48 -19.53
C ARG A 273 7.96 -0.36 -19.27
N ALA A 274 7.29 0.51 -20.02
CA ALA A 274 5.90 0.90 -19.77
C ALA A 274 4.88 0.20 -20.68
N ALA A 275 5.30 -0.80 -21.46
CA ALA A 275 4.40 -1.51 -22.38
C ALA A 275 3.19 -2.15 -21.69
N ASN A 276 3.38 -2.64 -20.46
CA ASN A 276 2.34 -3.26 -19.62
C ASN A 276 1.67 -2.27 -18.66
N GLY A 277 1.82 -0.94 -18.89
CA GLY A 277 1.37 0.09 -17.95
C GLY A 277 2.38 0.39 -16.82
N VAL A 278 2.05 1.40 -16.02
CA VAL A 278 2.90 1.84 -14.90
C VAL A 278 2.03 2.03 -13.66
N VAL A 279 2.47 1.49 -12.54
CA VAL A 279 1.87 1.73 -11.21
C VAL A 279 2.80 2.64 -10.44
N ILE A 280 2.36 3.86 -10.18
CA ILE A 280 3.10 4.85 -9.40
C ILE A 280 2.60 4.77 -7.97
N VAL A 281 3.49 4.49 -7.04
CA VAL A 281 3.23 4.45 -5.61
C VAL A 281 3.83 5.70 -4.98
N THR A 282 2.98 6.55 -4.46
CA THR A 282 3.40 7.75 -3.72
C THR A 282 3.22 7.48 -2.23
N THR A 283 4.28 7.72 -1.47
CA THR A 283 4.26 7.49 -0.04
C THR A 283 3.99 8.78 0.74
N LYS A 284 3.48 8.65 1.97
CA LYS A 284 3.22 9.78 2.87
C LYS A 284 4.50 10.57 3.15
N LYS A 285 4.37 11.89 3.33
CA LYS A 285 5.45 12.82 3.65
C LYS A 285 5.06 13.72 4.81
N GLY A 286 6.02 14.36 5.46
CA GLY A 286 5.75 15.44 6.40
C GLY A 286 5.08 16.62 5.72
N VAL A 287 4.23 17.33 6.46
CA VAL A 287 3.51 18.51 5.97
C VAL A 287 4.19 19.78 6.49
N GLU A 288 4.42 20.75 5.59
CA GLU A 288 5.04 22.04 5.95
C GLU A 288 4.18 22.80 6.97
N GLY A 289 4.81 23.34 8.00
CA GLY A 289 4.15 24.10 9.06
C GLY A 289 3.29 23.28 10.02
N SER A 290 3.25 21.94 9.88
CA SER A 290 2.51 21.08 10.79
C SER A 290 3.23 20.87 12.11
N LYS A 291 2.47 20.82 13.21
CA LYS A 291 3.01 20.39 14.51
C LYS A 291 3.44 18.93 14.44
N PRO A 292 4.43 18.50 15.24
CA PRO A 292 4.77 17.10 15.37
C PRO A 292 3.54 16.27 15.77
N THR A 293 3.26 15.21 15.00
CA THR A 293 2.18 14.26 15.25
C THR A 293 2.76 12.87 15.39
N VAL A 294 2.23 12.11 16.34
CA VAL A 294 2.55 10.70 16.54
C VAL A 294 1.27 9.92 16.31
N SER A 295 1.30 8.96 15.40
CA SER A 295 0.18 8.05 15.18
C SER A 295 0.62 6.61 15.38
N PHE A 296 -0.22 5.83 16.04
CA PHE A 296 -0.04 4.40 16.26
C PHE A 296 -1.28 3.66 15.77
N ASN A 297 -1.07 2.66 14.92
CA ASN A 297 -2.11 1.76 14.45
C ASN A 297 -1.75 0.32 14.85
N TYR A 298 -2.73 -0.42 15.31
CA TYR A 298 -2.59 -1.85 15.58
C TYR A 298 -3.83 -2.59 15.07
N ASN A 299 -3.60 -3.60 14.24
CA ASN A 299 -4.66 -4.41 13.65
C ASN A 299 -4.39 -5.89 13.92
N VAL A 300 -5.43 -6.62 14.29
CA VAL A 300 -5.43 -8.09 14.35
C VAL A 300 -6.45 -8.60 13.35
N THR A 301 -6.04 -9.58 12.54
CA THR A 301 -6.92 -10.20 11.56
C THR A 301 -6.84 -11.71 11.69
N THR A 302 -7.99 -12.37 11.61
CA THR A 302 -8.08 -13.83 11.56
C THR A 302 -8.46 -14.24 10.16
N ASP A 303 -7.60 -15.04 9.52
CA ASP A 303 -7.83 -15.57 8.18
C ASP A 303 -8.36 -17.00 8.30
N VAL A 304 -9.58 -17.21 7.79
CA VAL A 304 -10.26 -18.51 7.78
C VAL A 304 -10.71 -18.87 6.38
N GLN A 305 -10.72 -20.16 6.09
CA GLN A 305 -11.22 -20.62 4.81
C GLN A 305 -12.75 -20.55 4.77
N ILE A 306 -13.30 -19.85 3.76
CA ILE A 306 -14.74 -19.63 3.62
C ILE A 306 -15.44 -20.79 2.92
N LYS A 307 -14.79 -21.43 1.92
CA LYS A 307 -15.37 -22.51 1.13
C LYS A 307 -14.43 -23.69 1.06
N ASN A 308 -14.92 -24.88 1.35
CA ASN A 308 -14.25 -26.14 1.07
C ASN A 308 -14.81 -26.72 -0.23
N PHE A 309 -13.97 -27.25 -1.08
CA PHE A 309 -14.42 -28.15 -2.14
C PHE A 309 -14.90 -29.44 -1.49
N ARG A 310 -15.95 -30.06 -2.04
CA ARG A 310 -16.32 -31.42 -1.65
C ARG A 310 -15.22 -32.36 -2.13
N ILE A 311 -14.60 -33.03 -1.18
CA ILE A 311 -13.64 -34.12 -1.42
C ILE A 311 -14.32 -35.46 -1.16
N LEU A 312 -13.81 -36.51 -1.79
CA LEU A 312 -14.23 -37.88 -1.48
C LEU A 312 -13.56 -38.31 -0.17
N TYR A 313 -14.32 -38.86 0.74
CA TYR A 313 -13.80 -39.53 1.93
C TYR A 313 -13.35 -40.94 1.60
N GLY A 314 -12.61 -41.61 2.49
CA GLY A 314 -11.98 -42.88 2.22
C GLY A 314 -12.91 -43.94 1.65
N ASP A 315 -14.13 -44.10 2.19
CA ASP A 315 -15.10 -45.05 1.68
C ASP A 315 -15.65 -44.69 0.31
N GLU A 316 -16.07 -43.43 0.11
CA GLU A 316 -16.55 -42.92 -1.16
C GLU A 316 -15.45 -43.00 -2.24
N TRP A 317 -14.21 -42.72 -1.84
CA TRP A 317 -13.05 -42.80 -2.72
C TRP A 317 -12.79 -44.23 -3.16
N ARG A 318 -12.74 -45.17 -2.22
CA ARG A 318 -12.57 -46.62 -2.50
C ARG A 318 -13.66 -47.16 -3.44
N GLU A 319 -14.92 -46.81 -3.18
CA GLU A 319 -16.03 -47.19 -4.05
C GLU A 319 -15.88 -46.63 -5.46
N THR A 320 -15.49 -45.33 -5.55
CA THR A 320 -15.25 -44.66 -6.83
C THR A 320 -14.13 -45.31 -7.61
N VAL A 321 -12.99 -45.60 -6.96
CA VAL A 321 -11.83 -46.28 -7.60
C VAL A 321 -12.21 -47.67 -8.07
N ARG A 322 -12.95 -48.46 -7.26
CA ARG A 322 -13.44 -49.79 -7.68
C ARG A 322 -14.38 -49.67 -8.88
N ARG A 323 -15.24 -48.65 -8.95
CA ARG A 323 -16.09 -48.41 -10.11
C ARG A 323 -15.25 -48.13 -11.36
N PHE A 324 -14.26 -47.26 -11.27
CA PHE A 324 -13.36 -46.97 -12.38
C PHE A 324 -12.53 -48.18 -12.79
N ALA A 325 -12.09 -49.00 -11.84
CA ALA A 325 -11.39 -50.25 -12.17
C ALA A 325 -12.28 -51.20 -12.98
N LYS A 326 -13.58 -51.36 -12.62
CA LYS A 326 -14.56 -52.15 -13.40
C LYS A 326 -14.75 -51.57 -14.81
N GLU A 327 -14.86 -50.26 -14.93
CA GLU A 327 -15.00 -49.58 -16.23
C GLU A 327 -13.74 -49.76 -17.08
N THR A 328 -12.56 -49.66 -16.48
CA THR A 328 -11.27 -49.88 -17.18
C THR A 328 -11.17 -51.27 -17.79
N LEU A 329 -11.64 -52.31 -17.06
CA LEU A 329 -11.61 -53.69 -17.56
C LEU A 329 -12.57 -53.94 -18.72
N VAL A 330 -13.55 -53.08 -18.96
CA VAL A 330 -14.42 -53.14 -20.15
C VAL A 330 -13.61 -52.80 -21.41
N TYR A 331 -12.66 -51.87 -21.32
CA TYR A 331 -11.86 -51.42 -22.45
C TYR A 331 -10.50 -52.15 -22.54
N ASP A 332 -9.91 -52.50 -21.39
CA ASP A 332 -8.67 -53.25 -21.27
C ASP A 332 -8.79 -54.35 -20.22
N PRO A 333 -9.29 -55.55 -20.62
CA PRO A 333 -9.44 -56.70 -19.71
C PRO A 333 -8.16 -57.22 -19.08
N SER A 334 -7.01 -56.82 -19.63
CA SER A 334 -5.67 -57.23 -19.15
C SER A 334 -5.02 -56.26 -18.17
N ASN A 335 -5.69 -55.17 -17.82
CA ASN A 335 -5.15 -54.14 -16.95
C ASN A 335 -4.89 -54.67 -15.55
N GLN A 336 -3.62 -54.93 -15.24
CA GLN A 336 -3.18 -55.55 -13.99
C GLN A 336 -3.57 -54.73 -12.75
N TYR A 337 -3.48 -53.41 -12.82
CA TYR A 337 -3.84 -52.52 -11.71
C TYR A 337 -5.34 -52.56 -11.40
N ALA A 338 -6.18 -52.57 -12.43
CA ALA A 338 -7.63 -52.68 -12.26
C ALA A 338 -8.05 -54.07 -11.72
N LEU A 339 -7.37 -55.16 -12.14
CA LEU A 339 -7.58 -56.49 -11.60
C LEU A 339 -7.19 -56.55 -10.12
N GLU A 340 -6.03 -56.03 -9.75
CA GLU A 340 -5.55 -55.99 -8.37
C GLU A 340 -6.52 -55.22 -7.44
N ILE A 341 -7.04 -54.05 -7.86
CA ILE A 341 -8.03 -53.27 -7.09
C ILE A 341 -9.30 -54.06 -6.79
N LEU A 342 -9.70 -54.95 -7.69
CA LEU A 342 -10.96 -55.71 -7.58
C LEU A 342 -10.80 -57.05 -6.91
N GLU A 343 -9.58 -57.51 -6.61
CA GLU A 343 -9.36 -58.71 -5.85
C GLU A 343 -9.96 -58.64 -4.45
N PRO A 344 -10.61 -59.69 -3.94
CA PRO A 344 -11.30 -59.66 -2.65
C PRO A 344 -10.45 -59.29 -1.44
N ASN A 345 -9.16 -59.62 -1.47
CA ASN A 345 -8.18 -59.32 -0.39
C ASN A 345 -7.08 -58.36 -0.83
N SER A 346 -7.38 -57.51 -1.78
CA SER A 346 -6.40 -56.56 -2.30
C SER A 346 -5.95 -55.58 -1.25
N THR A 347 -4.65 -55.38 -1.17
CA THR A 347 -3.99 -54.35 -0.39
C THR A 347 -3.73 -53.06 -1.22
N ALA A 348 -4.14 -53.06 -2.49
CA ALA A 348 -3.99 -51.86 -3.37
C ALA A 348 -4.75 -50.64 -2.87
N LEU A 349 -5.84 -50.86 -2.11
CA LEU A 349 -6.60 -49.83 -1.43
C LEU A 349 -6.38 -49.92 0.07
N GLY A 350 -6.04 -48.79 0.69
CA GLY A 350 -5.90 -48.67 2.13
C GLY A 350 -7.24 -48.70 2.88
N SER A 351 -7.21 -48.85 4.19
CA SER A 351 -8.38 -48.90 5.07
C SER A 351 -8.70 -47.58 5.78
N ALA A 352 -7.81 -46.62 5.73
CA ALA A 352 -7.95 -45.34 6.43
C ALA A 352 -9.06 -44.43 5.84
N ASN A 353 -9.38 -43.41 6.57
CA ASN A 353 -10.29 -42.34 6.14
C ASN A 353 -9.72 -40.97 6.59
N THR A 354 -8.59 -40.59 5.96
CA THR A 354 -7.83 -39.42 6.34
C THR A 354 -8.31 -38.18 5.58
N ASN A 355 -8.69 -37.15 6.30
CA ASN A 355 -8.96 -35.85 5.72
C ASN A 355 -7.66 -35.03 5.68
N TRP A 356 -6.83 -35.26 4.69
CA TRP A 356 -5.53 -34.61 4.52
C TRP A 356 -5.60 -33.09 4.51
N PHE A 357 -6.70 -32.55 4.02
CA PHE A 357 -6.93 -31.11 3.99
C PHE A 357 -7.04 -30.51 5.40
N ASP A 358 -7.78 -31.16 6.31
CA ASP A 358 -7.91 -30.69 7.68
C ASP A 358 -6.62 -30.90 8.49
N GLU A 359 -5.83 -31.92 8.14
CA GLU A 359 -4.58 -32.22 8.81
C GLU A 359 -3.50 -31.16 8.58
N VAL A 360 -3.48 -30.51 7.41
CA VAL A 360 -2.45 -29.53 7.06
C VAL A 360 -2.90 -28.08 7.20
N LYS A 361 -4.20 -27.82 7.37
CA LYS A 361 -4.72 -26.45 7.53
C LYS A 361 -4.72 -25.99 9.00
N GLN A 362 -4.73 -24.71 9.18
CA GLN A 362 -4.96 -24.04 10.47
C GLN A 362 -5.66 -22.71 10.27
N THR A 363 -6.27 -22.21 11.33
CA THR A 363 -6.73 -20.81 11.40
C THR A 363 -5.48 -19.94 11.53
N ALA A 364 -5.34 -18.98 10.62
CA ALA A 364 -4.20 -18.08 10.62
C ALA A 364 -4.52 -16.77 11.34
N ILE A 365 -3.57 -16.25 12.09
CA ILE A 365 -3.67 -14.95 12.76
C ILE A 365 -2.61 -14.04 12.14
N ARG A 366 -2.99 -12.78 11.96
CA ARG A 366 -2.15 -11.75 11.41
C ARG A 366 -2.17 -10.52 12.33
N HIS A 367 -0.99 -10.02 12.66
CA HIS A 367 -0.79 -8.80 13.44
C HIS A 367 -0.10 -7.76 12.59
N ASN A 368 -0.55 -6.51 12.68
CA ASN A 368 0.12 -5.37 12.07
C ASN A 368 0.16 -4.21 13.06
N ALA A 369 1.35 -3.69 13.32
CA ALA A 369 1.58 -2.55 14.20
C ALA A 369 2.41 -1.50 13.46
N ASP A 370 1.94 -0.26 13.40
CA ASP A 370 2.60 0.86 12.74
C ASP A 370 2.71 2.05 13.68
N LEU A 371 3.89 2.61 13.79
CA LEU A 371 4.18 3.85 14.50
C LEU A 371 4.75 4.87 13.53
N THR A 372 4.07 6.00 13.39
CA THR A 372 4.49 7.09 12.51
C THR A 372 4.65 8.39 13.29
N VAL A 373 5.79 9.05 13.10
CA VAL A 373 6.07 10.40 13.60
C VAL A 373 6.29 11.33 12.42
N SER A 374 5.50 12.37 12.31
CA SER A 374 5.60 13.33 11.21
C SER A 374 5.43 14.76 11.70
N GLY A 375 6.03 15.68 10.97
CA GLY A 375 5.94 17.09 11.28
C GLY A 375 6.66 17.94 10.24
N GLY A 376 6.61 19.26 10.43
CA GLY A 376 7.33 20.16 9.55
C GLY A 376 7.32 21.60 10.00
N SER A 377 8.33 22.32 9.57
CA SER A 377 8.46 23.78 9.68
C SER A 377 8.46 24.38 8.28
N LYS A 378 8.66 25.68 8.16
CA LYS A 378 8.88 26.35 6.86
C LYS A 378 10.19 25.92 6.18
N VAL A 379 11.15 25.38 6.97
CA VAL A 379 12.49 25.01 6.49
C VAL A 379 12.61 23.51 6.24
N SER A 380 11.92 22.66 7.02
CA SER A 380 12.07 21.21 6.93
C SER A 380 10.76 20.49 7.15
N LYS A 381 10.58 19.38 6.45
CA LYS A 381 9.49 18.41 6.65
C LYS A 381 10.12 17.04 6.92
N TYR A 382 9.49 16.26 7.78
CA TYR A 382 9.98 14.91 8.10
C TYR A 382 8.83 13.95 8.37
N LEU A 383 9.06 12.70 8.05
CA LEU A 383 8.24 11.56 8.45
C LEU A 383 9.16 10.38 8.75
N ILE A 384 8.96 9.76 9.90
CA ILE A 384 9.62 8.53 10.32
C ILE A 384 8.52 7.53 10.61
N SER A 385 8.59 6.34 10.01
CA SER A 385 7.63 5.26 10.22
C SER A 385 8.36 3.97 10.57
N LEU A 386 7.82 3.22 11.53
CA LEU A 386 8.25 1.88 11.90
C LEU A 386 7.03 0.98 11.84
N SER A 387 7.15 -0.19 11.20
CA SER A 387 6.08 -1.17 11.19
C SER A 387 6.57 -2.58 11.44
N VAL A 388 5.73 -3.35 12.12
CA VAL A 388 5.90 -4.79 12.36
C VAL A 388 4.67 -5.49 11.81
N PHE A 389 4.89 -6.44 10.92
CA PHE A 389 3.85 -7.27 10.33
C PHE A 389 4.21 -8.73 10.58
N ASP A 390 3.32 -9.46 11.23
CA ASP A 390 3.44 -10.87 11.52
C ASP A 390 2.21 -11.61 10.98
N GLN A 391 2.43 -12.68 10.22
CA GLN A 391 1.36 -13.45 9.57
C GLN A 391 1.63 -14.94 9.67
N GLN A 392 0.72 -15.67 10.29
CA GLN A 392 0.67 -17.11 10.18
C GLN A 392 0.02 -17.53 8.85
N GLY A 393 0.50 -18.60 8.24
CA GLY A 393 -0.12 -19.19 7.07
C GLY A 393 -1.33 -20.07 7.44
N MET A 394 -2.33 -20.15 6.55
CA MET A 394 -3.42 -21.12 6.69
C MET A 394 -2.97 -22.57 6.50
N VAL A 395 -1.77 -22.80 5.97
CA VAL A 395 -1.11 -24.09 5.90
C VAL A 395 -0.02 -24.15 6.95
N LYS A 396 0.01 -25.24 7.74
CA LYS A 396 1.01 -25.46 8.78
C LYS A 396 2.43 -25.40 8.23
N GLY A 397 3.35 -24.81 8.98
CA GLY A 397 4.77 -24.65 8.59
C GLY A 397 5.05 -23.44 7.69
N GLY A 398 4.05 -22.57 7.46
CA GLY A 398 4.24 -21.30 6.77
C GLY A 398 3.94 -20.11 7.67
N ASP A 399 4.85 -19.17 7.79
CA ASP A 399 4.70 -17.92 8.52
C ASP A 399 5.66 -16.85 7.96
N LEU A 400 5.37 -15.59 8.30
CA LEU A 400 6.16 -14.45 7.87
C LEU A 400 6.14 -13.38 8.94
N SER A 401 7.32 -12.90 9.32
CA SER A 401 7.50 -11.69 10.11
C SER A 401 8.27 -10.66 9.30
N ARG A 402 7.75 -9.43 9.22
CA ARG A 402 8.36 -8.33 8.47
C ARG A 402 8.49 -7.09 9.34
N TYR A 403 9.67 -6.50 9.33
CA TYR A 403 10.00 -5.26 10.04
C TYR A 403 10.36 -4.20 9.01
N ASN A 404 9.64 -3.10 8.98
CA ASN A 404 9.90 -1.99 8.06
C ASN A 404 10.27 -0.75 8.85
N ALA A 405 11.25 -0.01 8.31
CA ALA A 405 11.61 1.33 8.78
C ALA A 405 11.69 2.27 7.60
N ARG A 406 11.09 3.45 7.75
CA ARG A 406 11.06 4.47 6.73
C ARG A 406 11.43 5.83 7.27
N VAL A 407 12.21 6.57 6.49
CA VAL A 407 12.56 7.97 6.74
C VAL A 407 12.35 8.76 5.47
N SER A 408 11.55 9.84 5.57
CA SER A 408 11.37 10.83 4.51
C SER A 408 11.63 12.21 5.09
N THR A 409 12.58 12.93 4.53
CA THR A 409 12.89 14.31 4.93
C THR A 409 13.13 15.19 3.72
N GLU A 410 12.68 16.42 3.81
CA GLU A 410 12.93 17.45 2.81
C GLU A 410 13.30 18.75 3.54
N MET A 411 14.37 19.40 3.10
CA MET A 411 14.88 20.62 3.70
C MET A 411 15.04 21.72 2.64
N ASN A 412 14.49 22.89 2.91
CA ASN A 412 14.73 24.12 2.15
C ASN A 412 16.02 24.76 2.69
N VAL A 413 17.18 24.41 2.09
CA VAL A 413 18.50 24.91 2.52
C VAL A 413 18.64 26.40 2.18
N LEU A 414 18.12 26.79 1.02
CA LEU A 414 17.98 28.18 0.56
C LEU A 414 16.60 28.34 -0.07
N PRO A 415 16.10 29.56 -0.26
CA PRO A 415 14.81 29.79 -0.93
C PRO A 415 14.71 29.16 -2.33
N ILE A 416 15.87 28.96 -2.99
CA ILE A 416 15.96 28.37 -4.33
C ILE A 416 16.49 26.92 -4.31
N LEU A 417 16.96 26.41 -3.16
CA LEU A 417 17.62 25.10 -3.07
C LEU A 417 16.91 24.22 -2.04
N ARG A 418 16.38 23.09 -2.51
CA ARG A 418 15.80 22.02 -1.70
C ARG A 418 16.63 20.78 -1.75
N PHE A 419 16.70 20.09 -0.65
CA PHE A 419 17.36 18.80 -0.50
C PHE A 419 16.40 17.81 0.12
N GLY A 420 16.37 16.57 -0.39
CA GLY A 420 15.47 15.56 0.16
C GLY A 420 16.09 14.18 0.16
N ILE A 421 15.65 13.38 1.14
CA ILE A 421 16.02 11.97 1.32
C ILE A 421 14.75 11.18 1.58
N ASN A 422 14.56 10.09 0.83
CA ASN A 422 13.58 9.06 1.12
C ASN A 422 14.33 7.74 1.25
N ALA A 423 14.14 7.01 2.34
CA ALA A 423 14.75 5.71 2.55
C ALA A 423 13.73 4.76 3.16
N ASN A 424 13.64 3.55 2.60
CA ASN A 424 12.81 2.46 3.09
C ASN A 424 13.73 1.24 3.30
N MET A 425 13.60 0.60 4.43
CA MET A 425 14.35 -0.59 4.82
C MET A 425 13.39 -1.65 5.30
N SER A 426 13.59 -2.89 4.90
CA SER A 426 12.84 -4.01 5.47
C SER A 426 13.72 -5.22 5.71
N TYR A 427 13.38 -5.93 6.77
CA TYR A 427 13.84 -7.28 7.05
C TYR A 427 12.62 -8.18 7.08
N THR A 428 12.66 -9.26 6.34
CA THR A 428 11.63 -10.30 6.30
C THR A 428 12.25 -11.62 6.71
N ASP A 429 11.65 -12.26 7.71
CA ASP A 429 11.90 -13.61 8.18
C ASP A 429 10.68 -14.44 7.76
N GLN A 430 10.89 -15.46 6.94
CA GLN A 430 9.79 -16.21 6.34
C GLN A 430 10.07 -17.72 6.34
N ASN A 431 9.15 -18.49 6.89
CA ASN A 431 9.07 -19.92 6.69
C ASN A 431 8.08 -20.24 5.58
N ASN A 432 8.56 -20.89 4.53
CA ASN A 432 7.74 -21.28 3.40
C ASN A 432 7.08 -22.62 3.66
N ALA A 433 5.76 -22.70 3.63
CA ALA A 433 5.05 -23.97 3.69
C ALA A 433 5.46 -24.86 2.53
N ASN A 434 5.84 -26.10 2.82
CA ASN A 434 6.30 -27.07 1.81
C ASN A 434 5.19 -28.02 1.34
N THR A 435 3.98 -27.86 1.85
CA THR A 435 2.77 -28.52 1.37
C THR A 435 1.76 -27.46 0.93
N SER A 436 0.83 -27.85 0.09
CA SER A 436 -0.26 -26.98 -0.33
C SER A 436 -1.61 -27.63 -0.04
N LEU A 437 -2.65 -26.83 0.13
CA LEU A 437 -4.01 -27.32 0.26
C LEU A 437 -4.42 -28.15 -0.97
N PHE A 438 -3.96 -27.76 -2.15
CA PHE A 438 -4.21 -28.50 -3.39
C PHE A 438 -3.55 -29.88 -3.38
N SER A 439 -2.27 -29.99 -2.94
CA SER A 439 -1.58 -31.26 -2.81
C SER A 439 -2.25 -32.17 -1.80
N ALA A 440 -2.66 -31.63 -0.65
CA ALA A 440 -3.39 -32.37 0.38
C ALA A 440 -4.76 -32.86 -0.12
N GLN A 441 -5.48 -32.04 -0.88
CA GLN A 441 -6.78 -32.39 -1.46
C GLN A 441 -6.67 -33.51 -2.49
N GLY A 442 -5.60 -33.56 -3.27
CA GLY A 442 -5.34 -34.58 -4.28
C GLY A 442 -4.74 -35.88 -3.73
N PHE A 443 -4.39 -35.96 -2.45
CA PHE A 443 -3.80 -37.11 -1.86
C PHE A 443 -4.85 -38.18 -1.50
N ARG A 444 -4.50 -39.44 -1.57
CA ARG A 444 -5.40 -40.60 -1.34
C ARG A 444 -5.94 -40.61 0.09
N PRO A 445 -7.26 -40.49 0.30
CA PRO A 445 -7.84 -40.44 1.65
C PRO A 445 -7.92 -41.81 2.35
N ASP A 446 -7.65 -42.88 1.63
CA ASP A 446 -7.64 -44.26 2.14
C ASP A 446 -6.32 -44.68 2.81
N LEU A 447 -5.35 -43.74 2.86
CA LEU A 447 -4.06 -43.97 3.51
C LEU A 447 -4.01 -43.32 4.88
N PRO A 448 -3.36 -43.92 5.88
CA PRO A 448 -3.12 -43.35 7.19
C PRO A 448 -2.00 -42.30 7.13
N ILE A 449 -1.94 -41.41 8.14
CA ILE A 449 -0.81 -40.47 8.28
C ILE A 449 0.47 -41.22 8.65
N TYR A 450 0.35 -42.19 9.54
CA TYR A 450 1.45 -43.00 10.06
C TYR A 450 1.21 -44.51 9.75
N ASN A 451 2.28 -45.22 9.42
CA ASN A 451 2.26 -46.66 9.30
C ASN A 451 2.19 -47.36 10.66
N ASP A 452 2.10 -48.67 10.69
CA ASP A 452 2.00 -49.47 11.93
C ASP A 452 3.23 -49.32 12.85
N ASN A 453 4.36 -48.85 12.33
CA ASN A 453 5.58 -48.56 13.10
C ASN A 453 5.61 -47.17 13.69
N GLY A 454 4.59 -46.34 13.43
CA GLY A 454 4.53 -44.93 13.88
C GLY A 454 5.34 -43.95 13.02
N GLU A 455 5.83 -44.41 11.86
CA GLU A 455 6.53 -43.58 10.89
C GLU A 455 5.51 -43.01 9.87
N PHE A 456 5.85 -41.91 9.20
CA PHE A 456 4.98 -41.38 8.14
C PHE A 456 4.76 -42.42 7.04
N ASP A 457 3.50 -42.61 6.65
CA ASP A 457 3.18 -43.50 5.53
C ASP A 457 3.63 -42.86 4.20
N MET A 458 4.62 -43.53 3.57
CA MET A 458 5.19 -43.14 2.28
C MET A 458 4.96 -44.23 1.23
N SER A 459 4.03 -45.16 1.45
CA SER A 459 3.77 -46.36 0.65
C SER A 459 3.47 -46.08 -0.82
N THR A 460 2.94 -44.91 -1.16
CA THR A 460 2.64 -44.52 -2.55
C THR A 460 3.83 -44.02 -3.34
N GLY A 461 4.98 -43.82 -2.73
CA GLY A 461 6.12 -43.11 -3.32
C GLY A 461 5.89 -41.59 -3.49
N GLN A 462 4.73 -41.08 -3.11
CA GLN A 462 4.43 -39.64 -3.03
C GLN A 462 4.63 -39.15 -1.60
N ALA A 463 5.10 -37.92 -1.45
CA ALA A 463 5.33 -37.35 -0.14
C ALA A 463 4.01 -37.13 0.59
N ASN A 464 3.88 -37.73 1.77
CA ASN A 464 2.78 -37.53 2.70
C ASN A 464 2.61 -36.02 3.01
N PRO A 465 1.42 -35.43 2.83
CA PRO A 465 1.20 -33.99 3.04
C PRO A 465 1.58 -33.49 4.44
N VAL A 466 1.32 -34.28 5.49
CA VAL A 466 1.70 -33.95 6.87
C VAL A 466 3.21 -34.05 7.04
N ALA A 467 3.84 -35.11 6.51
CA ALA A 467 5.30 -35.22 6.56
C ALA A 467 6.02 -34.07 5.88
N ASN A 468 5.46 -33.53 4.79
CA ASN A 468 6.01 -32.36 4.10
C ASN A 468 6.03 -31.09 4.97
N THR A 469 5.20 -30.97 5.99
CA THR A 469 5.24 -29.81 6.91
C THR A 469 6.51 -29.78 7.76
N TYR A 470 7.24 -30.88 7.87
CA TYR A 470 8.53 -30.96 8.59
C TYR A 470 9.74 -30.54 7.76
N LYS A 471 9.55 -30.37 6.46
CA LYS A 471 10.60 -29.81 5.61
C LYS A 471 10.82 -28.33 6.02
N LYS A 472 12.07 -27.97 6.29
CA LYS A 472 12.46 -26.58 6.58
C LYS A 472 12.74 -25.86 5.26
N ASN A 473 12.21 -24.64 5.11
CA ASN A 473 12.46 -23.77 3.96
C ASN A 473 12.32 -22.33 4.41
N HIS A 474 13.42 -21.74 4.81
CA HIS A 474 13.50 -20.49 5.52
C HIS A 474 14.21 -19.42 4.69
N ASP A 475 13.59 -18.26 4.56
CA ASP A 475 14.11 -17.09 3.86
C ASP A 475 14.36 -15.92 4.82
N ASN A 476 15.59 -15.41 4.80
CA ASN A 476 15.95 -14.11 5.35
C ASN A 476 16.12 -13.10 4.21
N ILE A 477 15.31 -12.07 4.18
CA ILE A 477 15.33 -11.11 3.07
C ILE A 477 15.52 -9.69 3.61
N TYR A 478 16.61 -9.06 3.22
CA TYR A 478 16.92 -7.65 3.54
C TYR A 478 16.70 -6.81 2.28
N ARG A 479 15.89 -5.76 2.38
CA ARG A 479 15.65 -4.81 1.30
C ARG A 479 15.94 -3.39 1.78
N ILE A 480 16.66 -2.63 0.96
CA ILE A 480 16.96 -1.22 1.18
C ILE A 480 16.67 -0.50 -0.12
N MET A 481 15.80 0.48 -0.06
CA MET A 481 15.47 1.34 -1.20
C MET A 481 15.54 2.79 -0.76
N GLY A 482 16.20 3.63 -1.52
CA GLY A 482 16.31 5.04 -1.16
C GLY A 482 16.65 5.96 -2.32
N THR A 483 16.33 7.23 -2.13
CA THR A 483 16.62 8.32 -3.05
C THR A 483 17.14 9.52 -2.28
N VAL A 484 18.23 10.07 -2.76
CA VAL A 484 18.71 11.39 -2.36
C VAL A 484 18.56 12.32 -3.56
N TYR A 485 18.00 13.51 -3.35
CA TYR A 485 17.82 14.45 -4.45
C TYR A 485 18.08 15.90 -4.01
N GLY A 486 18.51 16.71 -4.97
CA GLY A 486 18.59 18.15 -4.87
C GLY A 486 17.77 18.82 -5.96
N GLU A 487 17.07 19.89 -5.61
CA GLU A 487 16.28 20.71 -6.54
C GLU A 487 16.72 22.18 -6.45
N VAL A 488 16.91 22.80 -7.61
CA VAL A 488 17.27 24.21 -7.71
C VAL A 488 16.24 24.91 -8.60
N ASP A 489 15.60 25.93 -8.06
CA ASP A 489 14.76 26.86 -8.83
C ASP A 489 15.70 27.91 -9.51
N ILE A 490 16.07 27.67 -10.80
CA ILE A 490 17.06 28.48 -11.53
C ILE A 490 16.51 29.87 -11.81
N TRP A 491 15.26 29.93 -12.28
CA TRP A 491 14.45 31.17 -12.41
C TRP A 491 12.97 30.82 -12.42
N LYS A 492 12.11 31.82 -12.50
CA LYS A 492 10.65 31.63 -12.43
C LYS A 492 10.15 30.58 -13.43
N GLY A 493 9.59 29.49 -12.90
CA GLY A 493 9.05 28.38 -13.66
C GLY A 493 10.09 27.33 -14.07
N PHE A 494 11.41 27.58 -13.96
CA PHE A 494 12.46 26.62 -14.27
C PHE A 494 13.05 25.98 -13.02
N ARG A 495 12.94 24.65 -12.95
CA ARG A 495 13.49 23.84 -11.86
C ARG A 495 14.37 22.74 -12.40
N PHE A 496 15.59 22.69 -11.91
CA PHE A 496 16.49 21.57 -12.14
C PHE A 496 16.42 20.63 -10.94
N ARG A 497 16.29 19.33 -11.18
CA ARG A 497 16.38 18.28 -10.16
C ARG A 497 17.41 17.25 -10.57
N SER A 498 18.30 16.90 -9.64
CA SER A 498 19.23 15.78 -9.73
C SER A 498 18.94 14.80 -8.62
N SER A 499 18.79 13.51 -8.94
CA SER A 499 18.50 12.46 -7.96
C SER A 499 19.33 11.21 -8.20
N LEU A 500 19.79 10.64 -7.10
CA LEU A 500 20.47 9.34 -7.04
C LEU A 500 19.61 8.39 -6.23
N SER A 501 19.18 7.31 -6.86
CA SER A 501 18.35 6.27 -6.25
C SER A 501 19.06 4.93 -6.24
N GLY A 502 18.84 4.14 -5.18
CA GLY A 502 19.39 2.81 -5.03
C GLY A 502 18.38 1.81 -4.49
N ASN A 503 18.43 0.59 -5.06
CA ASN A 503 17.69 -0.58 -4.57
C ASN A 503 18.70 -1.69 -4.28
N LEU A 504 18.67 -2.23 -3.06
CA LEU A 504 19.50 -3.34 -2.63
C LEU A 504 18.59 -4.44 -2.07
N GLN A 505 18.86 -5.68 -2.46
CA GLN A 505 18.22 -6.85 -1.87
C GLN A 505 19.28 -7.92 -1.60
N PHE A 506 19.21 -8.51 -0.40
CA PHE A 506 19.96 -9.69 -0.03
C PHE A 506 18.95 -10.72 0.40
N THR A 507 19.04 -11.92 -0.15
CA THR A 507 18.19 -13.06 0.22
C THR A 507 19.09 -14.22 0.58
N GLU A 508 18.81 -14.82 1.71
CA GLU A 508 19.42 -16.06 2.20
C GLU A 508 18.29 -17.06 2.36
N ASN A 509 18.30 -18.12 1.57
CA ASN A 509 17.35 -19.22 1.68
C ASN A 509 18.08 -20.46 2.18
N ASN A 510 17.58 -21.03 3.26
CA ASN A 510 18.04 -22.28 3.84
C ASN A 510 16.91 -23.31 3.76
N SER A 511 17.15 -24.40 3.05
CA SER A 511 16.18 -25.48 2.88
C SER A 511 16.79 -26.80 3.34
N PHE A 512 16.01 -27.56 4.11
CA PHE A 512 16.37 -28.91 4.57
C PHE A 512 15.18 -29.85 4.42
N SER A 513 15.43 -31.00 3.80
CA SER A 513 14.47 -32.07 3.63
C SER A 513 14.92 -33.29 4.43
N PRO A 514 14.16 -33.69 5.45
CA PRO A 514 14.46 -34.89 6.25
C PRO A 514 14.54 -36.15 5.41
N SER A 515 15.29 -37.16 5.89
CA SER A 515 15.53 -38.41 5.17
C SER A 515 14.25 -39.20 4.88
N PHE A 516 13.28 -39.18 5.79
CA PHE A 516 11.99 -39.86 5.62
C PHE A 516 11.13 -39.31 4.47
N LEU A 517 11.44 -38.10 3.94
CA LEU A 517 10.80 -37.56 2.73
C LEU A 517 11.45 -38.02 1.43
N SER A 518 12.56 -38.74 1.52
CA SER A 518 13.32 -39.23 0.36
C SER A 518 13.10 -40.71 0.16
N THR A 519 12.86 -41.14 -1.08
CA THR A 519 12.80 -42.56 -1.45
C THR A 519 14.12 -43.31 -1.21
N ARG A 520 15.24 -42.57 -1.05
CA ARG A 520 16.56 -43.15 -0.72
C ARG A 520 16.86 -43.12 0.77
N ASN A 521 15.95 -42.63 1.60
CA ASN A 521 16.14 -42.41 3.02
C ASN A 521 17.38 -41.53 3.32
N GLU A 522 17.63 -40.53 2.49
CA GLU A 522 18.74 -39.60 2.63
C GLU A 522 18.20 -38.17 2.82
N ALA A 523 18.64 -37.52 3.86
CA ALA A 523 18.34 -36.09 4.06
C ALA A 523 19.14 -35.23 3.08
N SER A 524 18.54 -34.15 2.64
CA SER A 524 19.15 -33.18 1.72
C SER A 524 18.94 -31.73 2.17
N GLY A 525 19.92 -30.89 1.86
CA GLY A 525 19.88 -29.46 2.18
C GLY A 525 20.24 -28.59 0.98
N SER A 526 19.86 -27.32 1.04
CA SER A 526 20.23 -26.34 0.04
C SER A 526 20.39 -24.97 0.71
N GLU A 527 21.50 -24.30 0.41
CA GLU A 527 21.69 -22.89 0.73
C GLU A 527 21.72 -22.08 -0.56
N TYR A 528 20.97 -20.98 -0.58
CA TYR A 528 20.90 -20.05 -1.69
C TYR A 528 21.08 -18.63 -1.21
N HIS A 529 22.09 -17.95 -1.74
CA HIS A 529 22.36 -16.54 -1.50
C HIS A 529 22.13 -15.74 -2.78
N TYR A 530 21.34 -14.70 -2.66
CA TYR A 530 21.05 -13.80 -3.77
C TYR A 530 21.31 -12.36 -3.35
N LYS A 531 22.02 -11.64 -4.21
CA LYS A 531 22.27 -10.21 -4.06
C LYS A 531 21.85 -9.49 -5.32
N TYR A 532 20.97 -8.52 -5.17
CA TYR A 532 20.56 -7.61 -6.21
C TYR A 532 20.92 -6.17 -5.83
N SER A 533 21.42 -5.41 -6.79
CA SER A 533 21.66 -3.98 -6.63
C SER A 533 21.28 -3.25 -7.92
N LYS A 534 20.50 -2.18 -7.77
CA LYS A 534 20.17 -1.28 -8.88
C LYS A 534 20.46 0.16 -8.45
N THR A 535 21.11 0.91 -9.32
CA THR A 535 21.38 2.34 -9.14
C THR A 535 20.75 3.09 -10.31
N VAL A 536 20.07 4.19 -10.01
CA VAL A 536 19.46 5.09 -10.99
C VAL A 536 19.91 6.51 -10.72
N PHE A 537 20.41 7.18 -11.73
CA PHE A 537 20.80 8.58 -11.66
C PHE A 537 20.02 9.39 -12.68
N ASP A 538 19.07 10.20 -12.17
CA ASP A 538 18.17 11.03 -12.98
C ASP A 538 18.53 12.50 -12.86
N ASN A 539 18.51 13.19 -13.98
CA ASN A 539 18.63 14.65 -14.06
C ASN A 539 17.49 15.19 -14.91
N THR A 540 16.68 16.06 -14.35
CA THR A 540 15.51 16.62 -15.03
C THR A 540 15.50 18.14 -14.95
N LEU A 541 15.06 18.76 -16.03
CA LEU A 541 14.75 20.17 -16.11
C LEU A 541 13.25 20.31 -16.35
N ASN A 542 12.58 20.93 -15.38
CA ASN A 542 11.13 21.17 -15.41
C ASN A 542 10.88 22.65 -15.70
N TYR A 543 9.94 22.94 -16.58
CA TYR A 543 9.46 24.27 -16.86
C TYR A 543 7.96 24.33 -16.76
N ASN A 544 7.45 25.10 -15.81
CA ASN A 544 6.03 25.35 -15.63
C ASN A 544 5.78 26.85 -15.68
N TYR A 545 5.01 27.29 -16.67
CA TYR A 545 4.76 28.71 -16.88
C TYR A 545 3.33 28.97 -17.37
N GLU A 546 2.66 29.85 -16.67
CA GLU A 546 1.37 30.40 -17.06
C GLU A 546 1.61 31.77 -17.73
N PHE A 547 1.54 31.82 -19.06
CA PHE A 547 1.68 33.09 -19.81
C PHE A 547 0.51 34.00 -19.52
N ASN A 548 -0.68 33.43 -19.41
CA ASN A 548 -1.93 34.04 -18.97
C ASN A 548 -2.93 32.92 -18.68
N LYS A 549 -4.14 33.22 -18.17
CA LYS A 549 -5.19 32.23 -17.86
C LYS A 549 -5.56 31.31 -19.04
N ASN A 550 -5.26 31.71 -20.29
CA ASN A 550 -5.58 30.94 -21.48
C ASN A 550 -4.44 30.05 -21.98
N HIS A 551 -3.21 30.27 -21.53
CA HIS A 551 -2.00 29.60 -22.05
C HIS A 551 -1.12 29.14 -20.91
N VAL A 552 -1.15 27.86 -20.62
CA VAL A 552 -0.29 27.21 -19.64
C VAL A 552 0.58 26.17 -20.31
N LEU A 553 1.87 26.24 -20.05
CA LEU A 553 2.88 25.31 -20.55
C LEU A 553 3.55 24.61 -19.39
N ASP A 554 3.54 23.28 -19.41
CA ASP A 554 4.31 22.42 -18.54
C ASP A 554 5.19 21.52 -19.38
N ALA A 555 6.49 21.59 -19.18
CA ALA A 555 7.45 20.81 -19.95
C ALA A 555 8.49 20.19 -19.01
N VAL A 556 8.93 18.99 -19.34
CA VAL A 556 10.04 18.31 -18.68
C VAL A 556 10.97 17.73 -19.73
N ALA A 557 12.27 17.90 -19.53
CA ALA A 557 13.32 17.21 -20.26
C ALA A 557 14.28 16.54 -19.28
N GLY A 558 14.80 15.38 -19.62
CA GLY A 558 15.68 14.67 -18.69
C GLY A 558 16.56 13.62 -19.32
N ILE A 559 17.57 13.21 -18.55
CA ILE A 559 18.45 12.09 -18.83
C ILE A 559 18.48 11.17 -17.60
N SER A 560 18.52 9.87 -17.86
CA SER A 560 18.56 8.82 -16.85
C SER A 560 19.62 7.79 -17.17
N PHE A 561 20.38 7.37 -16.16
CA PHE A 561 21.33 6.27 -16.23
C PHE A 561 20.96 5.23 -15.19
N GLU A 562 20.79 3.98 -15.65
CA GLU A 562 20.48 2.87 -14.76
C GLU A 562 21.51 1.77 -14.91
N ARG A 563 21.84 1.13 -13.78
CA ARG A 563 22.67 -0.07 -13.73
C ARG A 563 22.14 -1.04 -12.73
N GLY A 564 21.80 -2.26 -13.18
CA GLY A 564 21.38 -3.38 -12.34
C GLY A 564 22.43 -4.48 -12.36
N ILE A 565 22.67 -5.10 -11.20
CA ILE A 565 23.57 -6.26 -11.06
C ILE A 565 22.89 -7.24 -10.11
N SER A 566 22.81 -8.51 -10.52
CA SER A 566 22.45 -9.59 -9.62
C SER A 566 23.53 -10.67 -9.59
N ARG A 567 23.72 -11.25 -8.41
CA ARG A 567 24.61 -12.39 -8.17
C ARG A 567 23.88 -13.39 -7.32
N SER A 568 24.06 -14.66 -7.64
CA SER A 568 23.52 -15.75 -6.83
C SER A 568 24.57 -16.85 -6.64
N THR A 569 24.48 -17.52 -5.51
CA THR A 569 25.23 -18.75 -5.24
C THR A 569 24.24 -19.77 -4.66
N ARG A 570 24.29 -21.00 -5.16
CA ARG A 570 23.50 -22.11 -4.63
C ARG A 570 24.41 -23.28 -4.36
N MET A 571 24.23 -23.90 -3.20
CA MET A 571 24.89 -25.14 -2.81
C MET A 571 23.82 -26.13 -2.37
N ASN A 572 23.86 -27.33 -2.94
CA ASN A 572 22.99 -28.43 -2.55
C ASN A 572 23.85 -29.53 -1.89
N SER A 573 23.35 -30.10 -0.84
CA SER A 573 24.05 -31.07 0.01
C SER A 573 23.16 -32.25 0.30
N GLN A 574 23.79 -33.35 0.67
CA GLN A 574 23.09 -34.59 0.97
C GLN A 574 23.81 -35.38 2.05
N THR A 575 23.08 -36.34 2.62
CA THR A 575 23.54 -37.26 3.66
C THR A 575 23.91 -36.52 4.93
N TYR A 576 22.94 -36.37 5.82
CA TYR A 576 23.07 -35.72 7.12
C TYR A 576 23.02 -36.78 8.25
N PRO A 577 23.64 -36.51 9.40
CA PRO A 577 23.69 -37.44 10.51
C PRO A 577 22.35 -37.65 11.20
N ASP A 578 21.45 -36.66 11.12
CA ASP A 578 20.07 -36.69 11.66
C ASP A 578 19.11 -35.79 10.86
N ASN A 579 17.84 -35.79 11.26
CA ASN A 579 16.78 -35.05 10.58
C ASN A 579 16.36 -33.75 11.29
N ASP A 580 16.95 -33.38 12.41
CA ASP A 580 16.43 -32.32 13.26
C ASP A 580 17.49 -31.34 13.75
N ILE A 581 18.59 -31.82 14.32
CA ILE A 581 19.61 -31.00 14.99
C ILE A 581 20.64 -30.48 14.00
N TYR A 582 21.27 -31.39 13.22
CA TYR A 582 22.38 -31.08 12.31
C TYR A 582 21.87 -30.85 10.88
N THR A 583 21.12 -29.76 10.67
CA THR A 583 20.45 -29.46 9.39
C THR A 583 21.16 -28.38 8.57
N ASN A 584 22.27 -27.82 9.05
CA ASN A 584 23.05 -26.83 8.33
C ASN A 584 24.00 -27.49 7.30
N LEU A 585 24.42 -26.73 6.28
CA LEU A 585 25.25 -27.20 5.18
C LEU A 585 26.57 -27.86 5.66
N GLY A 586 27.17 -27.31 6.74
CA GLY A 586 28.43 -27.82 7.29
C GLY A 586 28.34 -29.20 7.94
N SER A 587 27.12 -29.68 8.21
CA SER A 587 26.88 -31.04 8.79
C SER A 587 26.64 -32.10 7.74
N ALA A 588 26.55 -31.75 6.45
CA ALA A 588 26.36 -32.70 5.37
C ALA A 588 27.64 -33.49 5.08
N ALA A 589 27.49 -34.78 4.79
CA ALA A 589 28.61 -35.63 4.41
C ALA A 589 29.16 -35.26 3.01
N SER A 590 28.32 -34.71 2.11
CA SER A 590 28.75 -34.34 0.76
C SER A 590 27.97 -33.17 0.19
N ILE A 591 28.62 -32.39 -0.67
CA ILE A 591 28.00 -31.40 -1.54
C ILE A 591 27.63 -32.07 -2.86
N SER A 592 26.33 -32.12 -3.15
CA SER A 592 25.82 -32.78 -4.35
C SER A 592 25.93 -31.91 -5.61
N SER A 593 25.79 -30.61 -5.46
CA SER A 593 26.00 -29.65 -6.55
C SER A 593 26.21 -28.25 -6.01
N TRP A 594 26.86 -27.41 -6.80
CA TRP A 594 27.02 -26.00 -6.52
C TRP A 594 27.00 -25.20 -7.82
N GLY A 595 26.61 -23.95 -7.73
CA GLY A 595 26.58 -23.07 -8.89
C GLY A 595 26.49 -21.60 -8.49
N ASN A 596 26.88 -20.75 -9.42
CA ASN A 596 26.73 -19.32 -9.28
C ASN A 596 26.05 -18.70 -10.51
N GLY A 597 25.39 -17.58 -10.29
CA GLY A 597 24.77 -16.77 -11.33
C GLY A 597 25.28 -15.34 -11.29
N TYR A 598 25.41 -14.73 -12.45
CA TYR A 598 25.73 -13.31 -12.60
C TYR A 598 24.91 -12.72 -13.75
N ASN A 599 24.16 -11.66 -13.46
CA ASN A 599 23.46 -10.88 -14.47
C ASN A 599 23.79 -9.39 -14.28
N ALA A 600 23.88 -8.67 -15.37
CA ALA A 600 24.08 -7.23 -15.37
C ALA A 600 23.29 -6.58 -16.49
N SER A 601 22.66 -5.44 -16.18
CA SER A 601 21.93 -4.63 -17.14
C SER A 601 22.31 -3.16 -17.01
N GLY A 602 22.22 -2.43 -18.12
CA GLY A 602 22.39 -1.00 -18.15
C GLY A 602 21.39 -0.37 -19.11
N LEU A 603 20.81 0.75 -18.72
CA LEU A 603 19.88 1.53 -19.52
C LEU A 603 20.29 3.01 -19.47
N PHE A 604 20.44 3.61 -20.63
CA PHE A 604 20.53 5.05 -20.81
C PHE A 604 19.24 5.56 -21.44
N SER A 605 18.74 6.67 -20.95
CA SER A 605 17.51 7.27 -21.46
C SER A 605 17.63 8.78 -21.57
N SER A 606 17.09 9.33 -22.65
CA SER A 606 16.86 10.77 -22.83
C SER A 606 15.40 10.98 -23.19
N PHE A 607 14.72 11.89 -22.52
CA PHE A 607 13.28 12.07 -22.69
C PHE A 607 12.87 13.54 -22.58
N ALA A 608 11.76 13.85 -23.25
CA ALA A 608 11.08 15.13 -23.09
C ALA A 608 9.57 14.93 -23.18
N ARG A 609 8.82 15.72 -22.39
CA ARG A 609 7.36 15.83 -22.46
C ARG A 609 6.97 17.29 -22.43
N ILE A 610 5.98 17.65 -23.23
CA ILE A 610 5.38 18.96 -23.31
C ILE A 610 3.88 18.79 -23.15
N ASN A 611 3.31 19.45 -22.13
CA ASN A 611 1.88 19.58 -21.92
C ASN A 611 1.52 21.05 -22.18
N TYR A 612 0.56 21.28 -23.05
CA TYR A 612 0.08 22.60 -23.36
C TYR A 612 -1.42 22.68 -23.18
N LYS A 613 -1.86 23.62 -22.33
CA LYS A 613 -3.28 23.87 -22.05
C LYS A 613 -3.69 25.20 -22.65
N LEU A 614 -4.66 25.15 -23.57
CA LEU A 614 -5.20 26.30 -24.28
C LEU A 614 -6.63 26.58 -23.80
N MET A 615 -6.87 27.78 -23.24
CA MET A 615 -8.18 28.29 -22.80
C MET A 615 -8.90 27.38 -21.79
N GLU A 616 -8.16 26.57 -21.05
CA GLU A 616 -8.68 25.53 -20.15
C GLU A 616 -9.59 24.48 -20.83
N ARG A 617 -9.62 24.45 -22.18
CA ARG A 617 -10.50 23.59 -22.99
C ARG A 617 -9.74 22.56 -23.81
N TYR A 618 -8.66 22.97 -24.43
CA TYR A 618 -7.89 22.14 -25.34
C TYR A 618 -6.56 21.78 -24.69
N LEU A 619 -6.32 20.50 -24.53
CA LEU A 619 -5.13 19.96 -23.87
C LEU A 619 -4.35 19.17 -24.88
N PHE A 620 -3.06 19.40 -24.96
CA PHE A 620 -2.13 18.73 -25.87
C PHE A 620 -0.97 18.18 -25.05
N THR A 621 -0.62 16.92 -25.28
CA THR A 621 0.56 16.29 -24.70
C THR A 621 1.41 15.67 -25.80
N PHE A 622 2.70 15.96 -25.79
CA PHE A 622 3.69 15.33 -26.67
C PHE A 622 4.81 14.78 -25.80
N THR A 623 5.18 13.51 -26.00
CA THR A 623 6.29 12.86 -25.32
C THR A 623 7.18 12.18 -26.32
N GLY A 624 8.48 12.35 -26.16
CA GLY A 624 9.51 11.62 -26.91
C GLY A 624 10.52 11.04 -25.94
N ARG A 625 10.86 9.76 -26.12
CA ARG A 625 11.88 9.09 -25.32
C ARG A 625 12.81 8.27 -26.22
N TYR A 626 14.09 8.35 -25.92
CA TYR A 626 15.17 7.63 -26.61
C TYR A 626 15.92 6.80 -25.58
N ASP A 627 15.81 5.46 -25.70
CA ASP A 627 16.37 4.50 -24.76
C ASP A 627 17.48 3.67 -25.42
N GLY A 628 18.58 3.47 -24.72
CA GLY A 628 19.68 2.59 -25.11
C GLY A 628 19.92 1.52 -24.04
N SER A 629 19.67 0.24 -24.36
CA SER A 629 19.80 -0.87 -23.41
C SER A 629 20.96 -1.81 -23.76
N SER A 630 21.69 -2.23 -22.74
CA SER A 630 22.75 -3.23 -22.85
C SER A 630 22.26 -4.64 -23.19
N MET A 631 20.95 -4.89 -23.10
CA MET A 631 20.32 -6.18 -23.44
C MET A 631 20.35 -6.47 -24.93
N PHE A 632 20.37 -5.42 -25.75
CA PHE A 632 20.33 -5.52 -27.21
C PHE A 632 21.72 -5.49 -27.84
N GLY A 633 21.81 -6.04 -29.07
CA GLY A 633 23.02 -6.01 -29.86
C GLY A 633 23.41 -4.59 -30.29
N SER A 634 24.66 -4.42 -30.73
CA SER A 634 25.19 -3.12 -31.11
C SER A 634 24.37 -2.39 -32.18
N ASN A 635 23.73 -3.16 -33.08
CA ASN A 635 22.97 -2.61 -34.23
C ASN A 635 21.59 -2.09 -33.80
N ASN A 636 20.99 -2.62 -32.75
CA ASN A 636 19.61 -2.31 -32.32
C ASN A 636 19.52 -1.85 -30.87
N ARG A 637 20.63 -1.37 -30.32
CA ARG A 637 20.72 -0.97 -28.91
C ARG A 637 19.76 0.15 -28.52
N TYR A 638 19.52 1.06 -29.45
CA TYR A 638 18.72 2.26 -29.22
C TYR A 638 17.33 2.15 -29.83
N GLY A 639 16.33 2.65 -29.10
CA GLY A 639 14.94 2.74 -29.55
C GLY A 639 14.36 4.12 -29.30
N PHE A 640 13.53 4.62 -30.22
CA PHE A 640 12.77 5.84 -30.03
C PHE A 640 11.29 5.54 -29.89
N PHE A 641 10.68 6.15 -28.88
CA PHE A 641 9.31 5.91 -28.41
C PHE A 641 8.55 7.24 -28.34
N PRO A 642 7.90 7.66 -29.43
CA PRO A 642 7.08 8.85 -29.48
C PRO A 642 5.67 8.58 -28.96
N SER A 643 5.01 9.62 -28.40
CA SER A 643 3.58 9.62 -28.14
C SER A 643 2.97 11.01 -28.26
N GLY A 644 1.68 11.05 -28.60
CA GLY A 644 0.88 12.27 -28.66
C GLY A 644 -0.52 12.03 -28.13
N ALA A 645 -1.06 13.02 -27.44
CA ALA A 645 -2.44 12.98 -26.95
C ALA A 645 -3.09 14.36 -27.04
N ILE A 646 -4.39 14.35 -27.28
CA ILE A 646 -5.24 15.53 -27.28
C ILE A 646 -6.46 15.28 -26.38
N ALA A 647 -6.91 16.32 -25.71
CA ALA A 647 -8.19 16.26 -25.01
C ALA A 647 -8.95 17.57 -25.16
N TRP A 648 -10.27 17.46 -25.28
CA TRP A 648 -11.20 18.56 -25.41
C TRP A 648 -12.19 18.54 -24.23
N ARG A 649 -12.12 19.55 -23.37
CA ARG A 649 -13.04 19.72 -22.25
C ARG A 649 -14.30 20.43 -22.76
N ILE A 650 -15.26 19.65 -23.24
CA ILE A 650 -16.51 20.10 -23.85
C ILE A 650 -17.34 20.89 -22.83
N SER A 651 -17.30 20.49 -21.55
CA SER A 651 -18.01 21.19 -20.47
C SER A 651 -17.62 22.68 -20.32
N GLN A 652 -16.40 23.05 -20.73
CA GLN A 652 -15.92 24.42 -20.67
C GLN A 652 -16.37 25.29 -21.89
N GLU A 653 -17.07 24.72 -22.86
CA GLU A 653 -17.56 25.43 -24.01
C GLU A 653 -18.80 26.29 -23.68
N LYS A 654 -18.92 27.41 -24.39
CA LYS A 654 -20.02 28.35 -24.14
C LYS A 654 -21.42 27.74 -24.28
N PHE A 655 -21.59 26.78 -25.22
CA PHE A 655 -22.84 26.10 -25.49
C PHE A 655 -23.23 25.10 -24.39
N MET A 656 -22.26 24.66 -23.55
CA MET A 656 -22.51 23.73 -22.44
C MET A 656 -22.90 24.41 -21.13
N LYS A 657 -22.70 25.72 -21.00
CA LYS A 657 -22.95 26.46 -19.75
C LYS A 657 -24.38 26.37 -19.21
N ASN A 658 -25.36 26.10 -20.07
CA ASN A 658 -26.76 25.95 -19.68
C ASN A 658 -27.10 24.53 -19.17
N LEU A 659 -26.22 23.57 -19.35
CA LEU A 659 -26.38 22.18 -18.92
C LEU A 659 -25.75 21.99 -17.54
N THR A 660 -26.37 22.58 -16.51
CA THR A 660 -25.84 22.62 -15.14
C THR A 660 -25.71 21.25 -14.47
N PHE A 661 -26.38 20.21 -14.99
CA PHE A 661 -26.27 18.85 -14.47
C PHE A 661 -24.97 18.12 -14.91
N ILE A 662 -24.23 18.66 -15.90
CA ILE A 662 -22.93 18.15 -16.35
C ILE A 662 -21.84 18.98 -15.68
N ASN A 663 -21.11 18.39 -14.74
CA ASN A 663 -20.00 19.03 -14.06
C ASN A 663 -18.74 19.05 -14.92
N ASP A 664 -18.35 17.90 -15.49
CA ASP A 664 -17.27 17.80 -16.44
C ASP A 664 -17.58 16.80 -17.56
N LEU A 665 -17.25 17.20 -18.80
CA LEU A 665 -17.34 16.34 -19.97
C LEU A 665 -16.10 16.58 -20.82
N LYS A 666 -15.27 15.53 -20.97
CA LYS A 666 -14.00 15.58 -21.66
C LYS A 666 -13.87 14.43 -22.65
N LEU A 667 -13.58 14.73 -23.90
CA LEU A 667 -13.21 13.78 -24.94
C LEU A 667 -11.69 13.77 -25.07
N ARG A 668 -11.07 12.60 -25.15
CA ARG A 668 -9.62 12.46 -25.31
C ARG A 668 -9.27 11.39 -26.33
N ALA A 669 -8.17 11.62 -27.04
CA ALA A 669 -7.61 10.65 -27.98
C ALA A 669 -6.08 10.67 -27.84
N SER A 670 -5.48 9.49 -27.92
CA SER A 670 -4.03 9.36 -27.84
C SER A 670 -3.49 8.26 -28.72
N VAL A 671 -2.23 8.42 -29.11
CA VAL A 671 -1.42 7.41 -29.78
C VAL A 671 -0.03 7.41 -29.19
N GLY A 672 0.52 6.23 -28.93
CA GLY A 672 1.87 6.13 -28.40
C GLY A 672 2.51 4.80 -28.71
N THR A 673 3.83 4.83 -28.81
CA THR A 673 4.66 3.65 -28.99
C THR A 673 5.48 3.43 -27.72
N THR A 674 5.42 2.21 -27.18
CA THR A 674 6.24 1.74 -26.06
C THR A 674 7.08 0.55 -26.51
N GLY A 675 8.14 0.24 -25.76
CA GLY A 675 8.99 -0.92 -26.00
C GLY A 675 8.97 -1.88 -24.83
N THR A 676 9.56 -3.07 -25.00
CA THR A 676 9.94 -3.95 -23.90
C THR A 676 11.35 -4.46 -24.08
N GLN A 677 12.07 -4.60 -22.95
CA GLN A 677 13.43 -5.14 -22.89
C GLN A 677 13.49 -6.46 -22.10
N ASN A 678 12.36 -7.17 -21.95
CA ASN A 678 12.28 -8.42 -21.20
C ASN A 678 13.07 -9.55 -21.87
N LEU A 679 14.38 -9.45 -21.80
CA LEU A 679 15.34 -10.40 -22.33
C LEU A 679 16.23 -10.90 -21.19
N THR A 680 16.76 -12.12 -21.37
CA THR A 680 17.80 -12.63 -20.49
C THR A 680 19.07 -11.80 -20.70
N SER A 681 19.79 -11.46 -19.64
CA SER A 681 21.07 -10.78 -19.74
C SER A 681 22.03 -11.53 -20.66
N PHE A 682 22.76 -10.78 -21.46
CA PHE A 682 23.75 -11.30 -22.42
C PHE A 682 23.20 -12.12 -23.60
N SER A 683 21.87 -12.11 -23.88
CA SER A 683 21.27 -12.79 -25.04
C SER A 683 21.88 -12.38 -26.38
N ASN A 684 22.52 -11.22 -26.45
CA ASN A 684 23.22 -10.69 -27.62
C ASN A 684 24.67 -11.16 -27.78
N ARG A 685 25.18 -12.03 -26.86
CA ARG A 685 26.58 -12.49 -26.83
C ARG A 685 26.68 -14.01 -26.87
N ASP A 686 27.75 -14.51 -27.49
CA ASP A 686 28.15 -15.89 -27.33
C ASP A 686 28.61 -16.13 -25.91
N LEU A 687 28.06 -17.16 -25.26
CA LEU A 687 28.45 -17.56 -23.92
C LEU A 687 29.06 -18.94 -23.93
N TYR A 688 30.09 -19.09 -23.12
CA TYR A 688 30.79 -20.35 -22.88
C TYR A 688 30.67 -20.74 -21.44
N GLU A 689 30.64 -22.03 -21.16
CA GLU A 689 30.55 -22.59 -19.80
C GLU A 689 31.72 -23.56 -19.57
N ALA A 690 32.32 -23.43 -18.40
CA ALA A 690 33.28 -24.41 -17.94
C ALA A 690 32.55 -25.70 -17.51
N THR A 691 33.04 -26.82 -17.96
CA THR A 691 32.53 -28.15 -17.62
C THR A 691 33.68 -29.11 -17.33
N SER A 692 33.34 -30.30 -16.93
CA SER A 692 34.32 -31.38 -16.78
C SER A 692 34.08 -32.48 -17.83
N TYR A 693 35.13 -32.85 -18.53
CA TYR A 693 35.11 -33.98 -19.43
C TYR A 693 36.23 -34.93 -19.01
N ASN A 694 35.86 -36.17 -18.61
CA ASN A 694 36.77 -37.17 -18.11
C ASN A 694 37.73 -36.66 -17.01
N ASN A 695 37.18 -35.94 -16.02
CA ASN A 695 37.88 -35.27 -14.91
C ASN A 695 38.87 -34.13 -15.32
N LEU A 696 38.85 -33.72 -16.59
CA LEU A 696 39.61 -32.58 -17.06
C LEU A 696 38.70 -31.35 -17.24
N SER A 697 39.21 -30.20 -16.95
CA SER A 697 38.49 -28.95 -17.22
C SER A 697 38.29 -28.74 -18.72
N ALA A 698 37.06 -28.54 -19.13
CA ALA A 698 36.70 -28.29 -20.53
C ALA A 698 35.82 -27.03 -20.63
N ILE A 699 35.73 -26.46 -21.82
CA ILE A 699 34.85 -25.34 -22.13
C ILE A 699 33.89 -25.76 -23.23
N ILE A 700 32.61 -25.57 -22.98
CA ILE A 700 31.56 -25.84 -23.97
C ILE A 700 30.86 -24.53 -24.34
N HIS A 701 30.34 -24.48 -25.55
CA HIS A 701 29.50 -23.39 -26.00
C HIS A 701 28.11 -23.53 -25.35
N LYS A 702 27.71 -22.50 -24.60
CA LYS A 702 26.46 -22.48 -23.84
C LYS A 702 25.31 -21.82 -24.62
N GLN A 703 25.62 -20.74 -25.33
CA GLN A 703 24.63 -19.91 -25.99
C GLN A 703 25.24 -19.23 -27.22
N VAL A 704 24.51 -19.27 -28.33
CA VAL A 704 24.80 -18.45 -29.53
C VAL A 704 24.21 -17.06 -29.32
N GLY A 705 25.04 -16.04 -29.43
CA GLY A 705 24.62 -14.66 -29.31
C GLY A 705 23.86 -14.15 -30.54
N ASN A 706 22.74 -13.49 -30.33
CA ASN A 706 22.04 -12.82 -31.42
C ASN A 706 22.33 -11.31 -31.39
N ARG A 707 23.22 -10.86 -32.30
CA ARG A 707 23.60 -9.45 -32.38
C ARG A 707 22.51 -8.55 -32.96
N ASP A 708 21.51 -9.13 -33.64
CA ASP A 708 20.42 -8.43 -34.32
C ASP A 708 19.13 -8.41 -33.47
N ILE A 709 19.21 -8.92 -32.21
CA ILE A 709 18.11 -8.83 -31.29
C ILE A 709 17.71 -7.36 -31.06
N ARG A 710 16.41 -7.05 -31.16
CA ARG A 710 15.87 -5.70 -31.17
C ARG A 710 14.70 -5.54 -30.20
N TRP A 711 14.33 -4.30 -29.98
CA TRP A 711 13.18 -3.90 -29.18
C TRP A 711 11.88 -4.54 -29.70
N GLU A 712 11.14 -5.15 -28.82
CA GLU A 712 9.72 -5.46 -29.06
C GLU A 712 8.96 -4.15 -28.87
N LYS A 713 8.19 -3.72 -29.90
CA LYS A 713 7.47 -2.45 -29.91
C LYS A 713 5.96 -2.68 -29.90
N SER A 714 5.26 -1.97 -29.04
CA SER A 714 3.80 -1.93 -28.99
C SER A 714 3.32 -0.54 -29.32
N THR A 715 2.38 -0.43 -30.28
CA THR A 715 1.71 0.84 -30.60
C THR A 715 0.26 0.75 -30.13
N GLN A 716 -0.18 1.70 -29.34
CA GLN A 716 -1.53 1.75 -28.77
C GLN A 716 -2.23 3.01 -29.24
N TYR A 717 -3.52 2.86 -29.51
CA TYR A 717 -4.46 3.94 -29.83
C TYR A 717 -5.56 3.91 -28.77
N ASP A 718 -5.82 5.05 -28.16
CA ASP A 718 -6.84 5.18 -27.14
C ASP A 718 -7.83 6.29 -27.48
N LEU A 719 -9.11 6.02 -27.26
CA LEU A 719 -10.19 7.00 -27.29
C LEU A 719 -10.96 6.90 -25.98
N GLY A 720 -11.21 8.04 -25.33
CA GLY A 720 -11.86 8.08 -24.04
C GLY A 720 -12.85 9.21 -23.89
N LEU A 721 -13.91 8.98 -23.12
CA LEU A 721 -14.89 9.96 -22.71
C LEU A 721 -14.97 9.96 -21.18
N ASP A 722 -14.68 11.11 -20.56
CA ASP A 722 -14.79 11.30 -19.12
C ASP A 722 -16.03 12.16 -18.86
N LEU A 723 -16.96 11.67 -18.04
CA LEU A 723 -18.22 12.34 -17.69
C LEU A 723 -18.39 12.40 -16.18
N SER A 724 -18.62 13.59 -15.64
CA SER A 724 -18.99 13.83 -14.24
C SER A 724 -20.32 14.57 -14.18
N LEU A 725 -21.29 14.06 -13.41
CA LEU A 725 -22.62 14.64 -13.20
C LEU A 725 -22.72 15.17 -11.76
N ILE A 726 -23.42 16.30 -11.57
CA ILE A 726 -23.50 17.02 -10.27
C ILE A 726 -24.23 16.22 -9.18
N HIS A 727 -25.03 15.22 -9.50
CA HIS A 727 -25.85 14.47 -8.53
C HIS A 727 -25.54 13.00 -8.40
N ILE A 728 -24.34 12.56 -8.78
CA ILE A 728 -23.88 11.26 -8.33
C ILE A 728 -23.29 11.46 -6.92
N SER A 729 -24.18 11.49 -5.90
CA SER A 729 -23.79 11.00 -4.59
C SER A 729 -23.19 9.62 -4.79
N GLU A 730 -22.04 9.33 -4.19
CA GLU A 730 -21.48 7.98 -4.18
C GLU A 730 -22.62 6.98 -3.96
N PRO A 731 -22.74 5.91 -4.76
CA PRO A 731 -23.79 4.94 -4.53
C PRO A 731 -23.59 4.43 -3.12
N THR A 732 -24.50 4.76 -2.23
CA THR A 732 -24.63 4.12 -0.93
C THR A 732 -24.78 2.64 -1.26
N ARG A 733 -23.75 1.85 -1.09
CA ARG A 733 -23.87 0.41 -1.15
C ARG A 733 -24.83 0.04 -0.04
N LEU A 734 -26.09 -0.20 -0.42
CA LEU A 734 -27.00 -0.96 0.41
C LEU A 734 -26.31 -2.30 0.69
N LEU A 735 -25.89 -2.46 1.92
CA LEU A 735 -25.41 -3.73 2.47
C LEU A 735 -26.52 -4.80 2.34
#